data_4306bd3f172310f59314df97e636c140
#
_entry.id   4306bd3f172310f59314df97e636c140
#
_cell.length_a   1.000
_cell.length_b   1.000
_cell.length_c   1.000
_cell.angle_alpha   90.00
_cell.angle_beta   90.00
_cell.angle_gamma   90.00
#
_symmetry.space_group_name_H-M   'P 1'
#
loop_
_entity.id
_entity.type
_entity.pdbx_description
1 polymer ?
#
loop_
_entity_poly.entity_id
_entity_poly.type
_entity_poly.pdbx_seq_one_letter_code
_entity_poly.pdbx_strand_id
1 'polypeptide(L)'
;MTQNTLSPTIQCPAPVLATGAQGVARVAVDDANARLIVTFLTPITPSQELYLTNPLSYTLTGGQRLFPRILSAALPPPSSPPSPNQSVVLTLNSLGDFSIYTLTVNGPDIDPFFGSAKLRFRLACDDPFDCSAPTAQPAPQPEMAVAIDYLTKDYAGFRQALLDFIPTRLPAWTEQNEADLGMVLVELFSTTADNLSYVQDRVANEAFLGTATQRRSVAGHLALIGYQMDDGASAHTWLQLQVNSPQPLLAGFKVSNNPSASDDPVIVFETLIDAQLDPASNQTSLYDWGNANCCLPKTEFSATLAGDFEQLKIGDYLIFDCGSNQRDVVRLTAEPQIQTVSQSTSSPPVSVVVTVVSWGASTPLTHDYCVSGTTVRGNVVPATHGETVLETLRSLSEQDKAVVIAEIAARPVGARIPRQRLTLRQAPLAHLDTDTLVLGQAGGSATSAQTSSSFTSRTSRSISTLQLTVDGISWQEKTSLLESGANDTVFRVEMDDLGEATVVFGDGVFGLRPSEASTVIATYRVGGGSTGNVGADSLVLAQPTGPAPWLNSVTNPLPATGGRDWESHDHARRVAPSGFHEPVVAVSAADYQAVAASFVDSSGNAVIQRANASFLWTGSWLTVTLTVDPLGTEGLTSDLEQQLAEYLNTRRLAGYDIEISGPIYVPVDLVLQVSVTAGSQQSDVEQMLLQTFSSGTLPDGSDGFFHPDNFTFGDNLHVSKIYAAAMSVPGVQSVTITRLTRSHSAQPVQETTLNLAQGYLSVGADEVIRLDNDRNFPENGTLAVTSSGAQA
;
A
#
# COMPACT_ATOMS: atom_id res chain seq x y z
N MET A 1 -50.24 -35.17 44.11
CA MET A 1 -51.44 -35.23 43.28
C MET A 1 -51.31 -34.17 42.21
N THR A 2 -51.09 -34.60 41.04
CA THR A 2 -51.73 -34.30 39.74
C THR A 2 -50.81 -34.79 38.65
N GLN A 3 -51.33 -35.67 37.86
CA GLN A 3 -50.72 -36.37 36.75
C GLN A 3 -50.34 -35.36 35.64
N ASN A 4 -49.10 -35.42 35.19
CA ASN A 4 -48.68 -34.81 33.95
C ASN A 4 -49.02 -35.72 32.81
N THR A 5 -49.85 -35.23 31.93
CA THR A 5 -50.20 -35.79 30.63
C THR A 5 -49.00 -35.88 29.72
N LEU A 6 -48.68 -37.08 29.33
CA LEU A 6 -47.70 -37.43 28.32
C LEU A 6 -48.05 -36.77 27.00
N SER A 7 -47.14 -35.95 26.53
CA SER A 7 -47.14 -35.49 25.11
C SER A 7 -47.00 -36.69 24.16
N PRO A 8 -47.69 -36.72 23.03
CA PRO A 8 -47.60 -37.82 22.11
C PRO A 8 -46.20 -37.97 21.54
N THR A 9 -45.58 -39.10 21.82
CA THR A 9 -44.31 -39.48 21.18
C THR A 9 -44.54 -39.60 19.70
N ILE A 10 -44.00 -38.72 18.93
CA ILE A 10 -43.94 -38.85 17.45
C ILE A 10 -43.03 -40.04 17.16
N GLN A 11 -43.65 -41.21 16.90
CA GLN A 11 -42.93 -42.37 16.39
C GLN A 11 -42.51 -42.03 14.93
N CYS A 12 -41.22 -41.78 14.73
CA CYS A 12 -40.67 -41.78 13.39
C CYS A 12 -40.86 -43.15 12.72
N PRO A 13 -41.31 -43.25 11.48
CA PRO A 13 -41.40 -44.54 10.78
C PRO A 13 -40.06 -45.25 10.81
N ALA A 14 -40.08 -46.57 10.97
CA ALA A 14 -38.86 -47.36 10.95
C ALA A 14 -38.10 -47.14 9.63
N PRO A 15 -36.78 -46.97 9.67
CA PRO A 15 -35.98 -46.75 8.48
C PRO A 15 -36.15 -47.96 7.52
N VAL A 16 -36.44 -47.65 6.28
CA VAL A 16 -36.58 -48.69 5.23
C VAL A 16 -35.21 -48.94 4.61
N LEU A 17 -34.62 -50.07 4.94
CA LEU A 17 -33.38 -50.54 4.33
C LEU A 17 -33.67 -51.37 3.07
N ALA A 18 -32.77 -51.40 2.11
CA ALA A 18 -32.80 -52.33 1.01
C ALA A 18 -32.70 -53.78 1.55
N THR A 19 -33.33 -54.74 0.86
CA THR A 19 -33.34 -56.14 1.32
C THR A 19 -31.91 -56.66 1.46
N GLY A 20 -31.51 -57.05 2.69
CA GLY A 20 -30.18 -57.53 3.01
C GLY A 20 -29.16 -56.44 3.41
N ALA A 21 -29.52 -55.18 3.33
CA ALA A 21 -28.64 -54.09 3.78
C ALA A 21 -28.67 -53.93 5.33
N GLN A 22 -27.59 -53.42 5.88
CA GLN A 22 -27.41 -53.11 7.29
C GLN A 22 -27.14 -51.61 7.48
N GLY A 23 -27.47 -51.06 8.62
CA GLY A 23 -27.22 -49.66 8.97
C GLY A 23 -27.05 -49.47 10.48
N VAL A 24 -26.44 -48.38 10.86
CA VAL A 24 -26.23 -47.98 12.22
C VAL A 24 -27.52 -47.34 12.78
N ALA A 25 -28.11 -47.99 13.78
CA ALA A 25 -29.30 -47.51 14.48
C ALA A 25 -28.92 -46.50 15.59
N ARG A 26 -27.87 -46.84 16.33
CA ARG A 26 -27.44 -46.02 17.50
C ARG A 26 -25.96 -46.28 17.79
N VAL A 27 -25.25 -45.24 18.25
CA VAL A 27 -23.96 -45.41 18.87
C VAL A 27 -24.06 -44.87 20.30
N ALA A 28 -23.82 -45.74 21.29
CA ALA A 28 -23.73 -45.37 22.69
C ALA A 28 -22.25 -45.32 23.07
N VAL A 29 -21.91 -44.33 23.91
CA VAL A 29 -20.54 -44.14 24.41
C VAL A 29 -20.49 -44.66 25.84
N ASP A 30 -19.53 -45.55 26.10
CA ASP A 30 -19.19 -45.99 27.46
C ASP A 30 -17.90 -45.32 27.86
N ASP A 31 -18.04 -44.15 28.47
CA ASP A 31 -16.95 -43.33 28.91
C ASP A 31 -16.05 -44.00 29.96
N ALA A 32 -16.65 -44.85 30.83
CA ALA A 32 -15.90 -45.53 31.87
C ALA A 32 -14.86 -46.52 31.34
N ASN A 33 -15.14 -47.15 30.20
CA ASN A 33 -14.32 -48.22 29.63
C ASN A 33 -13.68 -47.83 28.29
N ALA A 34 -13.80 -46.58 27.86
CA ALA A 34 -13.36 -46.09 26.56
C ALA A 34 -13.88 -46.95 25.38
N ARG A 35 -15.19 -47.20 25.35
CA ARG A 35 -15.82 -48.06 24.34
C ARG A 35 -16.97 -47.37 23.65
N LEU A 36 -17.20 -47.74 22.39
CA LEU A 36 -18.41 -47.38 21.65
C LEU A 36 -19.24 -48.66 21.42
N ILE A 37 -20.51 -48.59 21.74
CA ILE A 37 -21.46 -49.67 21.48
C ILE A 37 -22.29 -49.27 20.26
N VAL A 38 -21.99 -49.87 19.12
CA VAL A 38 -22.68 -49.64 17.84
C VAL A 38 -23.83 -50.64 17.75
N THR A 39 -25.05 -50.15 17.76
CA THR A 39 -26.26 -50.96 17.55
C THR A 39 -26.72 -50.79 16.11
N PHE A 40 -26.99 -51.88 15.46
CA PHE A 40 -27.41 -51.95 14.05
C PHE A 40 -28.93 -52.01 13.94
N LEU A 41 -29.46 -51.65 12.77
CA LEU A 41 -30.91 -51.63 12.50
C LEU A 41 -31.53 -53.04 12.41
N THR A 42 -30.77 -54.02 11.97
CA THR A 42 -31.19 -55.42 11.88
C THR A 42 -30.22 -56.34 12.64
N PRO A 43 -30.63 -57.57 13.02
CA PRO A 43 -29.72 -58.53 13.62
C PRO A 43 -28.55 -58.85 12.70
N ILE A 44 -27.36 -58.95 13.26
CA ILE A 44 -26.11 -59.22 12.54
C ILE A 44 -26.14 -60.67 12.05
N THR A 45 -25.98 -60.84 10.75
CA THR A 45 -25.89 -62.18 10.13
C THR A 45 -24.47 -62.73 10.25
N PRO A 46 -24.24 -64.05 10.17
CA PRO A 46 -22.88 -64.62 10.21
C PRO A 46 -21.94 -64.11 9.13
N SER A 47 -22.44 -63.72 7.95
CA SER A 47 -21.65 -63.09 6.90
C SER A 47 -21.24 -61.68 7.25
N GLN A 48 -22.09 -60.94 7.95
CA GLN A 48 -21.81 -59.57 8.40
C GLN A 48 -20.88 -59.54 9.63
N GLU A 49 -20.96 -60.56 10.50
CA GLU A 49 -20.07 -60.69 11.65
C GLU A 49 -18.61 -60.69 11.25
N LEU A 50 -18.25 -61.29 10.13
CA LEU A 50 -16.87 -61.41 9.66
C LEU A 50 -16.20 -60.05 9.42
N TYR A 51 -16.94 -59.08 8.87
CA TYR A 51 -16.37 -57.73 8.65
C TYR A 51 -16.74 -56.75 9.78
N LEU A 52 -17.85 -56.89 10.46
CA LEU A 52 -18.23 -56.05 11.57
C LEU A 52 -17.38 -56.23 12.85
N THR A 53 -16.72 -57.38 13.00
CA THR A 53 -15.73 -57.60 14.06
C THR A 53 -14.33 -57.21 13.70
N ASN A 54 -14.13 -56.70 12.46
CA ASN A 54 -12.86 -56.17 12.04
C ASN A 54 -12.76 -54.63 12.37
N PRO A 55 -11.80 -54.18 13.16
CA PRO A 55 -11.66 -52.79 13.51
C PRO A 55 -11.42 -51.87 12.32
N LEU A 56 -10.87 -52.37 11.21
CA LEU A 56 -10.64 -51.65 9.97
C LEU A 56 -11.93 -51.28 9.21
N SER A 57 -13.04 -51.94 9.54
CA SER A 57 -14.37 -51.62 8.98
C SER A 57 -14.97 -50.33 9.58
N TYR A 58 -14.33 -49.74 10.57
CA TYR A 58 -14.82 -48.57 11.24
C TYR A 58 -13.83 -47.42 11.11
N THR A 59 -14.34 -46.25 10.77
CA THR A 59 -13.56 -45.02 10.71
C THR A 59 -14.18 -44.00 11.65
N LEU A 60 -13.40 -43.52 12.61
CA LEU A 60 -13.81 -42.47 13.53
C LEU A 60 -13.10 -41.16 13.13
N THR A 61 -13.86 -40.20 12.68
CA THR A 61 -13.38 -38.89 12.26
C THR A 61 -13.95 -37.77 13.12
N GLY A 62 -13.33 -36.59 13.15
CA GLY A 62 -13.74 -35.48 13.99
C GLY A 62 -12.76 -35.30 15.17
N GLY A 63 -13.16 -34.49 16.12
CA GLY A 63 -12.33 -34.11 17.25
C GLY A 63 -11.58 -32.82 17.00
N GLN A 64 -11.38 -32.01 18.03
CA GLN A 64 -10.61 -30.78 17.96
C GLN A 64 -9.24 -30.92 18.62
N ARG A 65 -9.15 -31.70 19.69
CA ARG A 65 -7.94 -31.86 20.49
C ARG A 65 -7.49 -33.31 20.64
N LEU A 66 -8.44 -34.25 20.68
CA LEU A 66 -8.19 -35.66 20.88
C LEU A 66 -8.71 -36.46 19.69
N PHE A 67 -7.90 -37.41 19.22
CA PHE A 67 -8.22 -38.24 18.06
C PHE A 67 -8.17 -39.74 18.43
N PRO A 68 -9.23 -40.23 19.11
CA PRO A 68 -9.26 -41.63 19.52
C PRO A 68 -9.22 -42.60 18.32
N ARG A 69 -8.53 -43.70 18.49
CA ARG A 69 -8.43 -44.76 17.50
C ARG A 69 -9.10 -46.00 17.97
N ILE A 70 -9.73 -46.71 17.05
CA ILE A 70 -10.37 -47.98 17.32
C ILE A 70 -9.29 -49.06 17.35
N LEU A 71 -9.20 -49.76 18.50
CA LEU A 71 -8.23 -50.84 18.71
C LEU A 71 -8.81 -52.22 18.39
N SER A 72 -10.05 -52.45 18.76
CA SER A 72 -10.70 -53.74 18.51
C SER A 72 -12.21 -53.57 18.32
N ALA A 73 -12.80 -54.51 17.62
CA ALA A 73 -14.25 -54.65 17.44
C ALA A 73 -14.65 -56.09 17.85
N ALA A 74 -15.64 -56.24 18.72
CA ALA A 74 -16.09 -57.56 19.22
C ALA A 74 -17.59 -57.54 19.45
N LEU A 75 -18.21 -58.71 19.33
CA LEU A 75 -19.60 -58.89 19.74
C LEU A 75 -19.71 -58.82 21.28
N PRO A 76 -20.79 -58.27 21.84
CA PRO A 76 -21.01 -58.32 23.26
C PRO A 76 -21.13 -59.79 23.76
N PRO A 77 -20.81 -60.05 25.03
CA PRO A 77 -20.97 -61.36 25.59
C PRO A 77 -22.43 -61.85 25.45
N PRO A 78 -22.67 -63.14 25.26
CA PRO A 78 -24.03 -63.69 25.04
C PRO A 78 -24.93 -63.39 26.24
N SER A 79 -26.11 -62.82 25.99
CA SER A 79 -27.12 -62.52 26.98
C SER A 79 -27.91 -63.76 27.32
N SER A 80 -28.43 -63.83 28.52
CA SER A 80 -29.35 -64.92 28.95
C SER A 80 -30.72 -64.35 29.30
N PRO A 81 -31.84 -64.64 28.57
CA PRO A 81 -31.92 -65.48 27.39
C PRO A 81 -31.25 -64.94 26.15
N PRO A 82 -30.79 -65.77 25.17
CA PRO A 82 -30.10 -65.37 23.98
C PRO A 82 -30.99 -64.50 23.10
N SER A 83 -30.59 -63.30 22.88
CA SER A 83 -31.15 -62.35 21.90
C SER A 83 -30.25 -62.31 20.66
N PRO A 84 -30.78 -62.14 19.45
CA PRO A 84 -29.96 -61.98 18.28
C PRO A 84 -29.00 -60.79 18.44
N ASN A 85 -27.75 -61.02 18.16
CA ASN A 85 -26.72 -59.93 18.25
C ASN A 85 -27.05 -58.82 17.29
N GLN A 86 -27.27 -57.63 17.84
CA GLN A 86 -27.51 -56.39 17.07
C GLN A 86 -26.46 -55.32 17.35
N SER A 87 -25.45 -55.64 18.14
CA SER A 87 -24.49 -54.65 18.57
C SER A 87 -23.04 -55.12 18.42
N VAL A 88 -22.15 -54.23 18.18
CA VAL A 88 -20.68 -54.43 18.20
C VAL A 88 -20.08 -53.42 19.20
N VAL A 89 -19.15 -53.91 19.99
CA VAL A 89 -18.39 -53.10 20.95
C VAL A 89 -17.05 -52.76 20.34
N LEU A 90 -16.79 -51.49 20.17
CA LEU A 90 -15.52 -50.97 19.69
C LEU A 90 -14.72 -50.47 20.90
N THR A 91 -13.51 -50.94 21.07
CA THR A 91 -12.61 -50.44 22.12
C THR A 91 -11.67 -49.40 21.54
N LEU A 92 -11.56 -48.29 22.23
CA LEU A 92 -10.73 -47.14 21.81
C LEU A 92 -9.43 -47.10 22.61
N ASN A 93 -8.40 -46.48 22.07
CA ASN A 93 -7.15 -46.25 22.78
C ASN A 93 -7.28 -45.16 23.85
N SER A 94 -8.21 -44.24 23.69
CA SER A 94 -8.48 -43.13 24.61
C SER A 94 -9.89 -42.60 24.36
N LEU A 95 -10.42 -41.82 25.29
CA LEU A 95 -11.66 -41.07 25.07
C LEU A 95 -11.39 -39.85 24.18
N GLY A 96 -12.41 -39.41 23.44
CA GLY A 96 -12.39 -38.16 22.73
C GLY A 96 -12.69 -36.95 23.64
N ASP A 97 -12.64 -35.78 23.02
CA ASP A 97 -13.10 -34.51 23.62
C ASP A 97 -14.63 -34.30 23.43
N PHE A 98 -15.16 -33.18 23.88
CA PHE A 98 -16.58 -32.84 23.75
C PHE A 98 -17.01 -32.44 22.32
N SER A 99 -16.13 -32.46 21.35
CA SER A 99 -16.47 -32.12 19.98
C SER A 99 -17.30 -33.22 19.30
N ILE A 100 -17.79 -32.91 18.11
CA ILE A 100 -18.59 -33.89 17.36
C ILE A 100 -17.63 -34.82 16.61
N TYR A 101 -17.83 -36.13 16.81
CA TYR A 101 -17.19 -37.19 16.06
C TYR A 101 -18.20 -37.84 15.13
N THR A 102 -17.73 -38.35 14.04
CA THR A 102 -18.52 -39.17 13.10
C THR A 102 -17.91 -40.56 13.01
N LEU A 103 -18.66 -41.56 13.42
CA LEU A 103 -18.32 -42.95 13.19
C LEU A 103 -18.92 -43.36 11.89
N THR A 104 -18.08 -43.85 10.97
CA THR A 104 -18.51 -44.44 9.70
C THR A 104 -18.19 -45.94 9.69
N VAL A 105 -19.14 -46.71 9.29
CA VAL A 105 -19.02 -48.17 9.14
C VAL A 105 -18.92 -48.50 7.66
N ASN A 106 -17.86 -49.19 7.27
CA ASN A 106 -17.61 -49.59 5.88
C ASN A 106 -17.80 -51.09 5.72
N GLY A 107 -18.58 -51.50 4.78
CA GLY A 107 -18.84 -52.93 4.50
C GLY A 107 -19.68 -53.08 3.24
N PRO A 108 -19.67 -54.32 2.63
CA PRO A 108 -20.37 -54.52 1.36
C PRO A 108 -21.90 -54.40 1.46
N ASP A 109 -22.47 -54.66 2.65
CA ASP A 109 -23.92 -54.64 2.91
C ASP A 109 -24.34 -53.41 3.72
N ILE A 110 -23.45 -52.43 3.92
CA ILE A 110 -23.79 -51.22 4.67
C ILE A 110 -24.46 -50.20 3.76
N ASP A 111 -25.64 -49.77 4.16
CA ASP A 111 -26.34 -48.70 3.45
C ASP A 111 -25.59 -47.38 3.59
N PRO A 112 -25.23 -46.70 2.47
CA PRO A 112 -24.45 -45.45 2.54
C PRO A 112 -25.12 -44.35 3.36
N PHE A 113 -26.46 -44.29 3.42
CA PHE A 113 -27.17 -43.26 4.19
C PHE A 113 -27.17 -43.58 5.70
N PHE A 114 -27.30 -44.84 6.06
CA PHE A 114 -27.29 -45.30 7.45
C PHE A 114 -25.91 -45.81 7.91
N GLY A 115 -24.87 -45.66 7.10
CA GLY A 115 -23.54 -46.17 7.40
C GLY A 115 -22.76 -45.25 8.36
N SER A 116 -23.27 -44.08 8.74
CA SER A 116 -22.56 -43.17 9.65
C SER A 116 -23.45 -42.65 10.78
N ALA A 117 -22.86 -42.41 11.92
CA ALA A 117 -23.53 -41.81 13.07
C ALA A 117 -22.64 -40.75 13.74
N LYS A 118 -23.22 -39.64 14.14
CA LYS A 118 -22.55 -38.62 14.93
C LYS A 118 -22.64 -38.93 16.42
N LEU A 119 -21.56 -38.72 17.14
CA LEU A 119 -21.49 -38.96 18.59
C LEU A 119 -20.64 -37.85 19.24
N ARG A 120 -20.77 -37.77 20.56
CA ARG A 120 -19.92 -36.99 21.45
C ARG A 120 -19.50 -37.86 22.60
N PHE A 121 -18.28 -37.65 23.07
CA PHE A 121 -17.82 -38.29 24.30
C PHE A 121 -18.20 -37.45 25.49
N ARG A 122 -18.22 -38.08 26.67
CA ARG A 122 -18.46 -37.44 27.97
C ARG A 122 -19.85 -36.77 28.12
N LEU A 123 -20.85 -37.23 27.38
CA LEU A 123 -22.23 -36.75 27.53
C LEU A 123 -22.88 -37.12 28.86
N ALA A 124 -22.23 -37.97 29.66
CA ALA A 124 -22.68 -38.29 31.00
C ALA A 124 -22.28 -37.21 32.04
N CYS A 125 -21.62 -36.12 31.62
CA CYS A 125 -21.67 -34.91 32.41
C CYS A 125 -23.07 -34.31 32.21
N ASP A 126 -23.89 -34.42 33.21
CA ASP A 126 -25.22 -33.83 33.30
C ASP A 126 -25.11 -32.35 32.95
N ASP A 127 -26.09 -31.85 32.21
CA ASP A 127 -26.25 -30.43 31.96
C ASP A 127 -26.09 -29.67 33.30
N PRO A 128 -25.28 -28.57 33.35
CA PRO A 128 -25.14 -27.79 34.56
C PRO A 128 -26.47 -27.28 35.13
N PHE A 129 -27.58 -27.43 34.41
CA PHE A 129 -28.93 -27.18 34.85
C PHE A 129 -29.69 -28.42 35.33
N ASP A 130 -29.13 -29.62 35.18
CA ASP A 130 -29.75 -30.90 35.57
C ASP A 130 -28.91 -31.53 36.70
N CYS A 131 -28.77 -30.80 37.80
CA CYS A 131 -28.06 -31.24 38.99
C CYS A 131 -28.93 -32.26 39.79
N SER A 132 -28.80 -33.53 39.42
CA SER A 132 -29.08 -34.60 40.38
C SER A 132 -27.97 -34.58 41.43
N ALA A 133 -28.31 -34.28 42.67
CA ALA A 133 -27.33 -34.21 43.74
C ALA A 133 -26.56 -35.54 43.83
N PRO A 134 -25.23 -35.53 43.76
CA PRO A 134 -24.44 -36.73 43.96
C PRO A 134 -24.77 -37.31 45.33
N THR A 135 -25.02 -38.61 45.33
CA THR A 135 -25.19 -39.39 46.58
C THR A 135 -24.00 -39.05 47.47
N ALA A 136 -24.26 -38.41 48.60
CA ALA A 136 -23.24 -37.90 49.49
C ALA A 136 -22.28 -39.01 49.91
N GLN A 137 -21.14 -39.10 49.22
CA GLN A 137 -19.97 -39.66 49.89
C GLN A 137 -19.55 -38.68 50.98
N PRO A 138 -19.16 -39.16 52.19
CA PRO A 138 -18.62 -38.28 53.19
C PRO A 138 -17.53 -37.46 52.56
N ALA A 139 -17.71 -36.15 52.63
CA ALA A 139 -16.77 -35.22 52.05
C ALA A 139 -15.37 -35.60 52.56
N PRO A 140 -14.38 -35.80 51.70
CA PRO A 140 -13.00 -35.81 52.16
C PRO A 140 -12.84 -34.51 52.92
N GLN A 141 -12.21 -34.58 54.11
CA GLN A 141 -11.90 -33.38 54.88
C GLN A 141 -11.24 -32.38 53.91
N PRO A 142 -11.71 -31.14 53.91
CA PRO A 142 -11.13 -30.17 53.03
C PRO A 142 -9.64 -30.15 53.34
N GLU A 143 -8.83 -30.68 52.45
CA GLU A 143 -7.42 -30.30 52.38
C GLU A 143 -7.46 -28.78 52.38
N MET A 144 -6.80 -28.19 53.38
CA MET A 144 -6.73 -26.75 53.53
C MET A 144 -6.20 -26.23 52.21
N ALA A 145 -7.13 -25.75 51.35
CA ALA A 145 -6.77 -25.25 50.06
C ALA A 145 -5.90 -24.00 50.30
N VAL A 146 -4.61 -24.14 50.07
CA VAL A 146 -3.72 -22.98 50.07
C VAL A 146 -4.27 -22.04 49.03
N ALA A 147 -4.57 -20.81 49.43
CA ALA A 147 -4.96 -19.76 48.50
C ALA A 147 -3.78 -19.40 47.63
N ILE A 148 -3.66 -20.06 46.47
CA ILE A 148 -2.62 -19.73 45.49
C ILE A 148 -3.05 -18.45 44.81
N ASP A 149 -2.18 -17.45 44.84
CA ASP A 149 -2.39 -16.22 44.08
C ASP A 149 -2.07 -16.47 42.58
N TYR A 150 -3.11 -16.66 41.80
CA TYR A 150 -3.01 -16.84 40.36
C TYR A 150 -2.77 -15.52 39.60
N LEU A 151 -2.76 -14.39 40.28
CA LEU A 151 -2.46 -13.08 39.71
C LEU A 151 -0.99 -12.69 39.87
N THR A 152 -0.22 -13.53 40.52
CA THR A 152 1.23 -13.36 40.66
C THR A 152 1.94 -13.28 39.31
N LYS A 153 2.77 -12.28 39.14
CA LYS A 153 3.48 -12.00 37.87
C LYS A 153 4.96 -11.70 38.04
N ASP A 154 5.46 -11.57 39.25
CA ASP A 154 6.83 -11.22 39.55
C ASP A 154 7.57 -12.33 40.33
N TYR A 155 8.90 -12.22 40.36
CA TYR A 155 9.77 -13.18 41.05
C TYR A 155 9.34 -13.39 42.50
N ALA A 156 9.07 -12.30 43.25
CA ALA A 156 8.76 -12.38 44.66
C ALA A 156 7.44 -13.14 44.91
N GLY A 157 6.44 -12.82 44.11
CA GLY A 157 5.13 -13.46 44.15
C GLY A 157 5.20 -14.94 43.74
N PHE A 158 5.93 -15.30 42.67
CA PHE A 158 6.11 -16.70 42.26
C PHE A 158 6.88 -17.49 43.34
N ARG A 159 7.91 -16.89 43.95
CA ARG A 159 8.66 -17.51 45.03
C ARG A 159 7.73 -17.79 46.23
N GLN A 160 6.93 -16.80 46.62
CA GLN A 160 5.98 -16.96 47.73
C GLN A 160 4.91 -18.03 47.40
N ALA A 161 4.33 -18.00 46.22
CA ALA A 161 3.34 -18.97 45.79
C ALA A 161 3.88 -20.40 45.80
N LEU A 162 5.14 -20.60 45.35
CA LEU A 162 5.79 -21.91 45.45
C LEU A 162 6.04 -22.34 46.89
N LEU A 163 6.51 -21.45 47.76
CA LEU A 163 6.72 -21.74 49.18
C LEU A 163 5.43 -22.06 49.89
N ASP A 164 4.31 -21.43 49.56
CA ASP A 164 2.99 -21.73 50.09
C ASP A 164 2.42 -23.07 49.57
N PHE A 165 2.76 -23.45 48.35
CA PHE A 165 2.29 -24.68 47.69
C PHE A 165 3.06 -25.93 48.15
N ILE A 166 4.37 -25.83 48.39
CA ILE A 166 5.26 -26.95 48.69
C ILE A 166 4.80 -27.73 49.94
N PRO A 167 4.43 -27.14 51.10
CA PRO A 167 3.99 -27.87 52.26
C PRO A 167 2.75 -28.72 52.03
N THR A 168 1.89 -28.33 51.10
CA THR A 168 0.67 -29.06 50.77
C THR A 168 0.93 -30.33 49.96
N ARG A 169 1.98 -30.33 49.16
CA ARG A 169 2.33 -31.46 48.25
C ARG A 169 3.49 -32.30 48.80
N LEU A 170 4.40 -31.67 49.53
CA LEU A 170 5.59 -32.29 50.08
C LEU A 170 5.71 -31.98 51.59
N PRO A 171 4.86 -32.54 52.42
CA PRO A 171 4.81 -32.23 53.88
C PRO A 171 6.15 -32.54 54.60
N ALA A 172 6.97 -33.42 54.03
CA ALA A 172 8.28 -33.75 54.58
C ALA A 172 9.38 -32.70 54.30
N TRP A 173 9.10 -31.73 53.41
CA TRP A 173 10.07 -30.66 53.10
C TRP A 173 9.80 -29.47 54.05
N THR A 174 10.65 -29.35 55.07
CA THR A 174 10.57 -28.29 56.09
C THR A 174 11.76 -27.32 55.98
N GLU A 175 12.70 -27.59 55.13
CA GLU A 175 13.93 -26.79 54.96
C GLU A 175 13.62 -25.53 54.19
N GLN A 176 14.03 -24.36 54.72
CA GLN A 176 13.83 -23.02 54.10
C GLN A 176 15.15 -22.25 54.03
N ASN A 177 16.27 -22.94 54.21
CA ASN A 177 17.59 -22.33 54.12
C ASN A 177 17.92 -22.00 52.65
N GLU A 178 18.33 -20.78 52.38
CA GLU A 178 18.68 -20.35 51.02
C GLU A 178 19.85 -21.17 50.39
N ALA A 179 20.67 -21.82 51.22
CA ALA A 179 21.72 -22.73 50.76
C ALA A 179 21.25 -24.15 50.43
N ASP A 180 19.97 -24.46 50.64
CA ASP A 180 19.42 -25.76 50.29
C ASP A 180 19.14 -25.88 48.80
N LEU A 181 19.42 -27.05 48.21
CA LEU A 181 19.18 -27.31 46.76
C LEU A 181 17.72 -27.15 46.38
N GLY A 182 16.79 -27.47 47.27
CA GLY A 182 15.38 -27.29 47.02
C GLY A 182 15.01 -25.81 46.94
N MET A 183 15.59 -24.95 47.78
CA MET A 183 15.39 -23.50 47.70
C MET A 183 15.99 -22.92 46.43
N VAL A 184 17.14 -23.38 46.01
CA VAL A 184 17.73 -22.98 44.69
C VAL A 184 16.83 -23.33 43.54
N LEU A 185 16.14 -24.50 43.58
CA LEU A 185 15.13 -24.85 42.56
C LEU A 185 13.93 -23.93 42.59
N VAL A 186 13.42 -23.59 43.81
CA VAL A 186 12.32 -22.61 43.93
C VAL A 186 12.68 -21.27 43.33
N GLU A 187 13.89 -20.77 43.60
CA GLU A 187 14.37 -19.50 43.04
C GLU A 187 14.58 -19.57 41.51
N LEU A 188 15.11 -20.66 41.00
CA LEU A 188 15.26 -20.90 39.57
C LEU A 188 13.91 -20.93 38.86
N PHE A 189 12.94 -21.65 39.40
CA PHE A 189 11.58 -21.67 38.85
C PHE A 189 10.88 -20.32 38.95
N SER A 190 11.05 -19.60 40.06
CA SER A 190 10.52 -18.25 40.25
C SER A 190 11.08 -17.27 39.23
N THR A 191 12.40 -17.30 39.00
CA THR A 191 13.07 -16.49 37.97
C THR A 191 12.60 -16.85 36.56
N THR A 192 12.42 -18.15 36.30
CA THR A 192 11.93 -18.60 35.00
C THR A 192 10.47 -18.16 34.77
N ALA A 193 9.63 -18.25 35.82
CA ALA A 193 8.26 -17.82 35.78
C ALA A 193 8.12 -16.30 35.60
N ASP A 194 8.96 -15.51 36.27
CA ASP A 194 9.02 -14.06 36.10
C ASP A 194 9.39 -13.67 34.66
N ASN A 195 10.45 -14.28 34.09
CA ASN A 195 10.80 -14.07 32.70
C ASN A 195 9.67 -14.46 31.74
N LEU A 196 8.98 -15.58 32.01
CA LEU A 196 7.87 -16.03 31.18
C LEU A 196 6.68 -15.07 31.28
N SER A 197 6.38 -14.58 32.49
CA SER A 197 5.35 -13.58 32.75
C SER A 197 5.64 -12.28 32.00
N TYR A 198 6.90 -11.81 32.07
CA TYR A 198 7.33 -10.64 31.29
C TYR A 198 7.13 -10.81 29.79
N VAL A 199 7.52 -11.97 29.24
CA VAL A 199 7.30 -12.26 27.81
C VAL A 199 5.82 -12.30 27.49
N GLN A 200 5.00 -12.89 28.37
CA GLN A 200 3.54 -12.93 28.20
C GLN A 200 2.92 -11.52 28.18
N ASP A 201 3.35 -10.64 29.08
CA ASP A 201 2.86 -9.26 29.12
C ASP A 201 3.30 -8.48 27.87
N ARG A 202 4.52 -8.70 27.38
CA ARG A 202 4.96 -8.13 26.12
C ARG A 202 4.09 -8.58 24.94
N VAL A 203 3.80 -9.88 24.86
CA VAL A 203 2.91 -10.42 23.82
C VAL A 203 1.49 -9.86 23.97
N ALA A 204 0.99 -9.70 25.18
CA ALA A 204 -0.32 -9.11 25.43
C ALA A 204 -0.38 -7.63 25.00
N ASN A 205 0.68 -6.87 25.25
CA ASN A 205 0.80 -5.47 24.78
C ASN A 205 0.78 -5.36 23.27
N GLU A 206 1.39 -6.33 22.56
CA GLU A 206 1.37 -6.34 21.09
C GLU A 206 -0.02 -6.68 20.50
N ALA A 207 -0.98 -7.14 21.31
CA ALA A 207 -2.34 -7.47 20.84
C ALA A 207 -3.24 -6.24 20.60
N PHE A 208 -2.83 -5.05 21.01
CA PHE A 208 -3.61 -3.82 20.88
C PHE A 208 -2.82 -2.72 20.18
N LEU A 209 -3.45 -2.05 19.22
CA LEU A 209 -2.81 -0.99 18.45
C LEU A 209 -2.21 0.12 19.34
N GLY A 210 -2.88 0.47 20.43
CA GLY A 210 -2.44 1.54 21.36
C GLY A 210 -1.17 1.20 22.16
N THR A 211 -0.90 -0.09 22.39
CA THR A 211 0.22 -0.56 23.22
C THR A 211 1.26 -1.34 22.46
N ALA A 212 0.97 -1.74 21.20
CA ALA A 212 1.91 -2.46 20.36
C ALA A 212 3.18 -1.63 20.13
N THR A 213 4.35 -2.22 20.30
CA THR A 213 5.63 -1.52 20.18
C THR A 213 6.40 -1.91 18.93
N GLN A 214 6.12 -3.09 18.38
CA GLN A 214 6.81 -3.59 17.19
C GLN A 214 6.09 -3.13 15.91
N ARG A 215 6.86 -2.65 14.91
CA ARG A 215 6.33 -2.25 13.59
C ARG A 215 5.41 -3.33 12.99
N ARG A 216 5.84 -4.59 13.05
CA ARG A 216 5.07 -5.73 12.54
C ARG A 216 3.68 -5.84 13.18
N SER A 217 3.58 -5.63 14.50
CA SER A 217 2.30 -5.70 15.23
C SER A 217 1.40 -4.53 14.86
N VAL A 218 1.96 -3.32 14.84
CA VAL A 218 1.26 -2.11 14.42
C VAL A 218 0.75 -2.25 12.99
N ALA A 219 1.60 -2.65 12.05
CA ALA A 219 1.23 -2.88 10.67
C ALA A 219 0.14 -3.95 10.53
N GLY A 220 0.21 -5.04 11.33
CA GLY A 220 -0.82 -6.08 11.36
C GLY A 220 -2.18 -5.57 11.84
N HIS A 221 -2.23 -4.72 12.86
CA HIS A 221 -3.47 -4.09 13.32
C HIS A 221 -4.03 -3.10 12.30
N LEU A 222 -3.17 -2.30 11.68
CA LEU A 222 -3.58 -1.33 10.67
C LEU A 222 -4.06 -1.99 9.38
N ALA A 223 -3.50 -3.13 9.02
CA ALA A 223 -3.97 -3.91 7.87
C ALA A 223 -5.43 -4.39 8.04
N LEU A 224 -5.93 -4.55 9.27
CA LEU A 224 -7.35 -4.90 9.53
C LEU A 224 -8.33 -3.81 9.09
N ILE A 225 -7.87 -2.56 9.02
CA ILE A 225 -8.64 -1.41 8.54
C ILE A 225 -8.21 -0.97 7.14
N GLY A 226 -7.42 -1.80 6.44
CA GLY A 226 -6.94 -1.52 5.08
C GLY A 226 -5.83 -0.47 4.98
N TYR A 227 -5.24 -0.06 6.11
CA TYR A 227 -4.13 0.90 6.11
C TYR A 227 -2.79 0.17 5.98
N GLN A 228 -1.99 0.59 5.02
CA GLN A 228 -0.60 0.15 4.87
C GLN A 228 0.35 1.24 5.36
N MET A 229 1.27 0.87 6.23
CA MET A 229 2.34 1.77 6.67
C MET A 229 3.32 2.03 5.52
N ASP A 230 3.75 3.28 5.37
CA ASP A 230 4.78 3.64 4.40
C ASP A 230 6.15 3.08 4.83
N ASP A 231 6.80 2.35 3.93
CA ASP A 231 8.12 1.78 4.16
C ASP A 231 9.25 2.74 3.72
N GLY A 232 8.90 4.00 3.46
CA GLY A 232 9.84 5.03 3.06
C GLY A 232 10.20 4.97 1.58
N ALA A 233 11.14 5.82 1.16
CA ALA A 233 11.65 5.82 -0.19
C ALA A 233 13.12 6.23 -0.25
N SER A 234 13.83 5.74 -1.25
CA SER A 234 15.20 6.13 -1.54
C SER A 234 15.25 7.47 -2.26
N ALA A 235 16.23 8.28 -1.93
CA ALA A 235 16.51 9.52 -2.67
C ALA A 235 16.95 9.22 -4.10
N HIS A 236 16.63 10.13 -5.00
CA HIS A 236 17.07 10.08 -6.39
C HIS A 236 17.80 11.35 -6.79
N THR A 237 18.69 11.23 -7.77
CA THR A 237 19.43 12.34 -8.37
C THR A 237 19.87 11.99 -9.78
N TRP A 238 20.49 12.94 -10.46
CA TRP A 238 21.12 12.73 -11.75
C TRP A 238 22.64 12.80 -11.59
N LEU A 239 23.33 11.79 -12.10
CA LEU A 239 24.78 11.73 -12.12
C LEU A 239 25.28 12.18 -13.50
N GLN A 240 26.16 13.14 -13.53
CA GLN A 240 26.94 13.51 -14.71
C GLN A 240 28.27 12.77 -14.68
N LEU A 241 28.57 12.03 -15.73
CA LEU A 241 29.87 11.36 -15.91
C LEU A 241 30.68 12.07 -17.00
N GLN A 242 31.86 12.55 -16.67
CA GLN A 242 32.78 13.08 -17.64
C GLN A 242 33.72 11.97 -18.14
N VAL A 243 33.72 11.72 -19.43
CA VAL A 243 34.41 10.58 -20.02
C VAL A 243 35.46 11.05 -21.06
N ASN A 244 36.53 10.21 -21.24
CA ASN A 244 37.61 10.46 -22.22
C ASN A 244 37.39 9.75 -23.53
N SER A 245 36.58 8.71 -23.54
CA SER A 245 36.29 7.88 -24.71
C SER A 245 34.85 7.41 -24.68
N PRO A 246 34.23 7.15 -25.84
CA PRO A 246 32.89 6.57 -25.88
C PRO A 246 32.83 5.26 -25.12
N GLN A 247 31.84 5.12 -24.25
CA GLN A 247 31.71 3.95 -23.38
C GLN A 247 30.23 3.62 -23.09
N PRO A 248 29.81 2.38 -23.24
CA PRO A 248 28.53 1.93 -22.68
C PRO A 248 28.63 1.88 -21.15
N LEU A 249 27.66 2.48 -20.48
CA LEU A 249 27.46 2.40 -19.05
C LEU A 249 26.27 1.49 -18.78
N LEU A 250 26.48 0.44 -18.01
CA LEU A 250 25.38 -0.43 -17.58
C LEU A 250 24.71 0.13 -16.32
N ALA A 251 23.42 -0.14 -16.16
CA ALA A 251 22.68 0.12 -14.93
C ALA A 251 23.37 -0.55 -13.73
N GLY A 252 23.26 0.07 -12.55
CA GLY A 252 23.91 -0.42 -11.35
C GLY A 252 25.35 0.09 -11.17
N PHE A 253 25.79 1.09 -11.92
CA PHE A 253 27.08 1.73 -11.71
C PHE A 253 27.05 2.52 -10.39
N LYS A 254 28.03 2.24 -9.50
CA LYS A 254 28.05 2.77 -8.14
C LYS A 254 28.86 4.05 -8.05
N VAL A 255 28.26 5.05 -7.36
CA VAL A 255 28.91 6.31 -7.03
C VAL A 255 28.62 6.63 -5.57
N SER A 256 29.61 7.14 -4.85
CA SER A 256 29.44 7.50 -3.44
C SER A 256 29.93 8.92 -3.14
N ASN A 257 29.52 9.39 -1.97
CA ASN A 257 30.10 10.59 -1.37
C ASN A 257 31.56 10.31 -0.97
N ASN A 258 32.29 11.41 -0.68
CA ASN A 258 33.60 11.36 -0.07
C ASN A 258 33.46 11.76 1.41
N PRO A 259 33.37 10.81 2.36
CA PRO A 259 33.19 11.14 3.76
C PRO A 259 34.37 11.95 4.28
N SER A 260 34.07 13.02 5.03
CA SER A 260 35.07 13.93 5.57
C SER A 260 35.78 13.35 6.80
N ALA A 261 35.13 12.46 7.52
CA ALA A 261 35.66 11.74 8.68
C ALA A 261 35.46 10.23 8.53
N SER A 262 36.25 9.43 9.25
CA SER A 262 36.13 7.97 9.23
C SER A 262 34.79 7.43 9.74
N ASP A 263 34.08 8.23 10.52
CA ASP A 263 32.81 7.86 11.14
C ASP A 263 31.57 8.36 10.33
N ASP A 264 31.81 9.17 9.30
CA ASP A 264 30.72 9.61 8.42
C ASP A 264 30.24 8.45 7.55
N PRO A 265 28.93 8.30 7.36
CA PRO A 265 28.38 7.21 6.54
C PRO A 265 28.78 7.37 5.07
N VAL A 266 29.16 6.25 4.46
CA VAL A 266 29.31 6.18 3.01
C VAL A 266 27.94 6.03 2.39
N ILE A 267 27.54 6.98 1.57
CA ILE A 267 26.25 7.01 0.91
C ILE A 267 26.46 6.63 -0.55
N VAL A 268 25.91 5.48 -0.95
CA VAL A 268 26.09 4.91 -2.28
C VAL A 268 24.84 5.13 -3.11
N PHE A 269 25.03 5.60 -4.33
CA PHE A 269 24.01 5.69 -5.37
C PHE A 269 24.35 4.75 -6.53
N GLU A 270 23.32 4.18 -7.13
CA GLU A 270 23.46 3.35 -8.34
C GLU A 270 22.62 3.90 -9.47
N THR A 271 23.17 3.85 -10.68
CA THR A 271 22.47 4.24 -11.91
C THR A 271 21.30 3.28 -12.20
N LEU A 272 20.20 3.84 -12.72
CA LEU A 272 18.96 3.09 -12.96
C LEU A 272 18.87 2.51 -14.37
N ILE A 273 19.54 3.11 -15.34
CA ILE A 273 19.43 2.77 -16.77
C ILE A 273 20.80 2.57 -17.40
N ASP A 274 20.81 1.81 -18.49
CA ASP A 274 21.95 1.74 -19.38
C ASP A 274 22.06 3.06 -20.18
N ALA A 275 23.28 3.54 -20.41
CA ALA A 275 23.52 4.76 -21.16
C ALA A 275 24.71 4.62 -22.08
N GLN A 276 24.74 5.38 -23.17
CA GLN A 276 25.90 5.52 -24.02
C GLN A 276 26.57 6.85 -23.68
N LEU A 277 27.77 6.78 -23.16
CA LEU A 277 28.54 7.97 -22.81
C LEU A 277 29.47 8.34 -23.93
N ASP A 278 29.52 9.65 -24.25
CA ASP A 278 30.42 10.17 -25.28
C ASP A 278 31.15 11.45 -24.82
N PRO A 279 32.46 11.58 -25.04
CA PRO A 279 33.20 12.78 -24.66
C PRO A 279 32.64 14.09 -25.21
N ALA A 280 32.03 14.06 -26.41
CA ALA A 280 31.42 15.24 -26.99
C ALA A 280 30.24 15.77 -26.21
N SER A 281 29.52 14.87 -25.49
CA SER A 281 28.39 15.20 -24.65
C SER A 281 28.78 15.62 -23.23
N ASN A 282 30.03 15.59 -22.81
CA ASN A 282 30.45 15.99 -21.48
C ASN A 282 29.96 17.40 -21.12
N GLN A 283 30.12 18.31 -22.07
CA GLN A 283 29.75 19.70 -21.90
C GLN A 283 29.62 20.38 -23.29
N THR A 284 28.53 21.10 -23.47
CA THR A 284 28.29 21.91 -24.66
C THR A 284 27.67 23.24 -24.29
N SER A 285 27.49 24.15 -25.24
CA SER A 285 26.85 25.43 -25.05
C SER A 285 25.60 25.55 -25.92
N LEU A 286 24.70 26.43 -25.51
CA LEU A 286 23.60 26.84 -26.36
C LEU A 286 24.13 27.62 -27.56
N TYR A 287 23.48 27.49 -28.71
CA TYR A 287 23.80 28.28 -29.87
C TYR A 287 23.15 29.67 -29.80
N ASP A 288 23.93 30.72 -29.95
CA ASP A 288 23.54 32.12 -29.68
C ASP A 288 22.89 32.84 -30.88
N TRP A 289 22.78 32.20 -32.01
CA TRP A 289 22.24 32.79 -33.25
C TRP A 289 22.90 34.12 -33.64
N GLY A 290 24.10 34.38 -33.11
CA GLY A 290 24.80 35.65 -33.28
C GLY A 290 24.33 36.79 -32.36
N ASN A 291 23.53 36.46 -31.34
CA ASN A 291 23.05 37.36 -30.31
C ASN A 291 23.38 36.84 -28.90
N ALA A 292 24.51 37.30 -28.37
CA ALA A 292 24.96 36.86 -27.05
C ALA A 292 24.02 37.23 -25.86
N ASN A 293 23.06 38.11 -26.08
CA ASN A 293 22.05 38.49 -25.07
C ASN A 293 20.75 37.70 -25.22
N CYS A 294 20.73 36.66 -26.02
CA CYS A 294 19.60 35.78 -26.21
C CYS A 294 19.41 34.93 -24.92
N CYS A 295 18.16 34.69 -24.52
CA CYS A 295 17.79 33.83 -23.41
C CYS A 295 16.88 32.72 -23.91
N LEU A 296 17.00 31.54 -23.32
CA LEU A 296 16.05 30.44 -23.45
C LEU A 296 15.03 30.58 -22.33
N PRO A 297 13.76 30.92 -22.64
CA PRO A 297 12.71 31.05 -21.61
C PRO A 297 12.33 29.70 -20.99
N LYS A 298 11.90 29.73 -19.75
CA LYS A 298 11.39 28.53 -19.04
C LYS A 298 10.18 27.85 -19.70
N THR A 299 9.46 28.59 -20.56
CA THR A 299 8.28 28.10 -21.28
C THR A 299 8.62 27.29 -22.53
N GLU A 300 9.90 27.26 -22.94
CA GLU A 300 10.33 26.57 -24.15
C GLU A 300 10.57 25.08 -23.88
N PHE A 301 10.27 24.29 -24.89
CA PHE A 301 10.44 22.83 -24.85
C PHE A 301 11.46 22.37 -25.92
N SER A 302 12.26 23.28 -26.42
CA SER A 302 13.33 22.97 -27.37
C SER A 302 14.50 23.95 -27.21
N ALA A 303 15.69 23.48 -27.52
CA ALA A 303 16.89 24.30 -27.52
C ALA A 303 17.82 23.91 -28.65
N THR A 304 18.64 24.85 -29.09
CA THR A 304 19.66 24.61 -30.09
C THR A 304 21.04 24.56 -29.43
N LEU A 305 21.71 23.43 -29.57
CA LEU A 305 23.06 23.18 -29.08
C LEU A 305 24.08 23.53 -30.14
N ALA A 306 25.21 24.10 -29.75
CA ALA A 306 26.33 24.41 -30.66
C ALA A 306 27.17 23.16 -30.88
N GLY A 307 27.08 22.58 -32.06
CA GLY A 307 27.82 21.39 -32.45
C GLY A 307 26.96 20.28 -33.05
N ASP A 308 27.63 19.18 -33.35
CA ASP A 308 27.05 17.95 -33.87
C ASP A 308 26.99 16.90 -32.77
N PHE A 309 25.77 16.45 -32.41
CA PHE A 309 25.51 15.49 -31.33
C PHE A 309 24.67 14.31 -31.86
N GLU A 310 25.18 13.58 -32.86
CA GLU A 310 24.53 12.39 -33.43
C GLU A 310 24.29 11.27 -32.39
N GLN A 311 25.04 11.25 -31.31
CA GLN A 311 24.99 10.25 -30.26
C GLN A 311 23.80 10.42 -29.32
N LEU A 312 23.21 11.61 -29.24
CA LEU A 312 22.04 11.87 -28.38
C LEU A 312 20.81 11.14 -28.93
N LYS A 313 19.98 10.60 -28.05
CA LYS A 313 18.80 9.83 -28.42
C LYS A 313 17.58 10.24 -27.57
N ILE A 314 16.41 9.80 -28.02
CA ILE A 314 15.19 9.89 -27.22
C ILE A 314 15.42 9.18 -25.87
N GLY A 315 15.04 9.86 -24.80
CA GLY A 315 15.19 9.35 -23.44
C GLY A 315 16.45 9.80 -22.73
N ASP A 316 17.43 10.36 -23.41
CA ASP A 316 18.63 10.92 -22.81
C ASP A 316 18.31 12.16 -21.99
N TYR A 317 19.13 12.42 -20.98
CA TYR A 317 18.99 13.56 -20.08
C TYR A 317 20.05 14.60 -20.35
N LEU A 318 19.66 15.86 -20.32
CA LEU A 318 20.56 17.01 -20.38
C LEU A 318 20.32 17.90 -19.15
N ILE A 319 21.39 18.49 -18.64
CA ILE A 319 21.33 19.50 -17.56
C ILE A 319 21.72 20.85 -18.11
N PHE A 320 20.85 21.82 -17.99
CA PHE A 320 21.15 23.23 -18.22
C PHE A 320 21.72 23.82 -16.92
N ASP A 321 22.91 24.40 -17.00
CA ASP A 321 23.65 24.92 -15.83
C ASP A 321 24.11 26.35 -16.15
N CYS A 322 23.52 27.33 -15.46
CA CYS A 322 23.90 28.74 -15.53
C CYS A 322 24.74 29.19 -14.32
N GLY A 323 25.22 28.27 -13.50
CA GLY A 323 25.90 28.52 -12.22
C GLY A 323 24.91 28.90 -11.10
N SER A 324 25.46 29.18 -9.92
CA SER A 324 24.74 29.72 -8.74
C SER A 324 23.34 29.12 -8.46
N ASN A 325 23.21 27.78 -8.48
CA ASN A 325 22.00 27.04 -8.19
C ASN A 325 20.89 27.06 -9.27
N GLN A 326 21.12 27.65 -10.43
CA GLN A 326 20.18 27.58 -11.55
C GLN A 326 20.53 26.36 -12.42
N ARG A 327 19.96 25.22 -12.10
CA ARG A 327 20.18 23.96 -12.83
C ARG A 327 18.87 23.25 -13.02
N ASP A 328 18.52 22.94 -14.26
CA ASP A 328 17.35 22.15 -14.62
C ASP A 328 17.77 20.92 -15.43
N VAL A 329 17.07 19.82 -15.22
CA VAL A 329 17.23 18.59 -16.00
C VAL A 329 16.06 18.42 -16.94
N VAL A 330 16.34 18.10 -18.19
CA VAL A 330 15.34 17.78 -19.20
C VAL A 330 15.58 16.39 -19.78
N ARG A 331 14.50 15.70 -20.15
CA ARG A 331 14.53 14.41 -20.83
C ARG A 331 14.11 14.60 -22.27
N LEU A 332 14.92 14.13 -23.21
CA LEU A 332 14.63 14.23 -24.64
C LEU A 332 13.43 13.35 -25.02
N THR A 333 12.46 13.95 -25.70
CA THR A 333 11.23 13.28 -26.14
C THR A 333 11.17 13.09 -27.65
N ALA A 334 12.07 13.72 -28.40
CA ALA A 334 12.20 13.60 -29.84
C ALA A 334 13.66 13.33 -30.25
N GLU A 335 13.85 12.73 -31.39
CA GLU A 335 15.20 12.55 -31.97
C GLU A 335 15.85 13.91 -32.24
N PRO A 336 17.11 14.13 -31.78
CA PRO A 336 17.84 15.36 -32.04
C PRO A 336 17.98 15.62 -33.55
N GLN A 337 17.76 16.87 -33.95
CA GLN A 337 17.80 17.29 -35.35
C GLN A 337 19.10 18.04 -35.62
N ILE A 338 19.98 17.48 -36.43
CA ILE A 338 21.21 18.11 -36.83
C ILE A 338 20.94 19.02 -38.04
N GLN A 339 21.33 20.29 -37.95
CA GLN A 339 21.10 21.29 -38.97
C GLN A 339 22.38 22.09 -39.23
N THR A 340 22.57 22.51 -40.50
CA THR A 340 23.64 23.43 -40.87
C THR A 340 23.05 24.81 -41.01
N VAL A 341 23.49 25.74 -40.18
CA VAL A 341 23.04 27.13 -40.16
C VAL A 341 24.13 28.03 -40.72
N SER A 342 23.76 28.95 -41.59
CA SER A 342 24.69 29.96 -42.14
C SER A 342 24.65 31.18 -41.24
N GLN A 343 25.79 31.50 -40.63
CA GLN A 343 25.96 32.69 -39.82
C GLN A 343 26.22 33.90 -40.69
N SER A 344 25.23 34.78 -40.88
CA SER A 344 25.31 35.93 -41.78
C SER A 344 26.12 37.13 -41.25
N THR A 345 26.58 37.09 -40.01
CA THR A 345 27.36 38.14 -39.33
C THR A 345 28.82 38.14 -39.73
N SER A 346 29.31 37.11 -40.41
CA SER A 346 30.69 37.01 -40.95
C SER A 346 30.70 37.14 -42.45
N SER A 347 31.73 37.75 -43.00
CA SER A 347 31.93 37.85 -44.45
C SER A 347 33.26 37.18 -44.85
N PRO A 348 33.26 36.02 -45.49
CA PRO A 348 32.13 35.23 -46.03
C PRO A 348 31.31 34.54 -44.94
N PRO A 349 30.05 34.17 -45.22
CA PRO A 349 29.20 33.45 -44.27
C PRO A 349 29.83 32.11 -43.86
N VAL A 350 29.91 31.84 -42.56
CA VAL A 350 30.41 30.57 -42.03
C VAL A 350 29.23 29.64 -41.76
N SER A 351 29.31 28.43 -42.28
CA SER A 351 28.33 27.40 -41.97
C SER A 351 28.70 26.72 -40.66
N VAL A 352 27.79 26.72 -39.70
CA VAL A 352 27.93 26.08 -38.38
C VAL A 352 26.93 24.95 -38.29
N VAL A 353 27.38 23.81 -37.78
CA VAL A 353 26.51 22.67 -37.48
C VAL A 353 25.94 22.88 -36.08
N VAL A 354 24.64 22.71 -35.94
CA VAL A 354 23.90 22.82 -34.69
C VAL A 354 22.96 21.63 -34.51
N THR A 355 22.67 21.26 -33.29
CA THR A 355 21.74 20.21 -32.97
C THR A 355 20.55 20.79 -32.21
N VAL A 356 19.35 20.60 -32.73
CA VAL A 356 18.10 20.98 -32.06
C VAL A 356 17.61 19.79 -31.23
N VAL A 357 17.46 20.03 -29.95
CA VAL A 357 16.90 19.04 -28.98
C VAL A 357 15.56 19.50 -28.48
N SER A 358 14.66 18.55 -28.18
CA SER A 358 13.32 18.83 -27.69
C SER A 358 12.94 17.90 -26.52
N TRP A 359 12.23 18.45 -25.56
CA TRP A 359 11.73 17.73 -24.38
C TRP A 359 10.26 18.01 -24.16
N GLY A 360 9.63 17.31 -23.21
CA GLY A 360 8.20 17.43 -22.92
C GLY A 360 7.90 18.18 -21.64
N ALA A 361 6.61 18.45 -21.42
CA ALA A 361 6.10 19.11 -20.22
C ALA A 361 6.36 18.34 -18.90
N SER A 362 6.72 17.08 -18.98
CA SER A 362 7.09 16.27 -17.79
C SER A 362 8.42 16.71 -17.14
N THR A 363 9.28 17.44 -17.91
CA THR A 363 10.55 17.99 -17.42
C THR A 363 10.69 19.44 -17.90
N PRO A 364 9.84 20.37 -17.40
CA PRO A 364 9.90 21.77 -17.81
C PRO A 364 11.14 22.44 -17.23
N LEU A 365 11.60 23.49 -17.89
CA LEU A 365 12.59 24.37 -17.29
C LEU A 365 11.92 25.20 -16.18
N THR A 366 12.62 25.35 -15.05
CA THR A 366 12.13 26.19 -13.93
C THR A 366 12.71 27.62 -13.96
N HIS A 367 13.76 27.81 -14.78
CA HIS A 367 14.50 29.08 -14.88
C HIS A 367 14.64 29.50 -16.33
N ASP A 368 14.83 30.79 -16.53
CA ASP A 368 15.26 31.32 -17.83
C ASP A 368 16.80 31.23 -17.93
N TYR A 369 17.31 30.80 -19.07
CA TYR A 369 18.74 30.57 -19.30
C TYR A 369 19.31 31.54 -20.28
N CYS A 370 20.27 32.37 -19.87
CA CYS A 370 21.03 33.24 -20.77
C CYS A 370 21.99 32.40 -21.60
N VAL A 371 21.87 32.46 -22.94
CA VAL A 371 22.65 31.63 -23.87
C VAL A 371 24.14 31.74 -23.64
N SER A 372 24.66 32.97 -23.44
CA SER A 372 26.09 33.22 -23.25
C SER A 372 26.67 32.73 -21.91
N GLY A 373 25.84 32.39 -20.95
CA GLY A 373 26.30 31.97 -19.61
C GLY A 373 25.93 30.53 -19.27
N THR A 374 25.14 29.87 -20.12
CA THR A 374 24.60 28.54 -19.87
C THR A 374 25.48 27.45 -20.46
N THR A 375 25.86 26.52 -19.63
CA THR A 375 26.51 25.28 -20.03
C THR A 375 25.48 24.16 -20.05
N VAL A 376 25.41 23.39 -21.13
CA VAL A 376 24.59 22.20 -21.22
C VAL A 376 25.46 20.98 -20.99
N ARG A 377 25.09 20.19 -19.99
CA ARG A 377 25.81 18.98 -19.59
C ARG A 377 25.05 17.78 -20.08
N GLY A 378 25.69 16.91 -20.83
CA GLY A 378 25.22 15.60 -21.21
C GLY A 378 25.92 14.50 -20.39
N ASN A 379 25.85 13.26 -20.85
CA ASN A 379 26.27 12.08 -20.11
C ASN A 379 25.62 12.01 -18.70
N VAL A 380 24.33 12.32 -18.65
CA VAL A 380 23.54 12.42 -17.44
C VAL A 380 22.67 11.17 -17.29
N VAL A 381 22.76 10.53 -16.16
CA VAL A 381 22.06 9.27 -15.89
C VAL A 381 21.35 9.38 -14.54
N PRO A 382 20.06 8.98 -14.46
CA PRO A 382 19.35 8.95 -13.19
C PRO A 382 19.92 7.87 -12.27
N ALA A 383 20.04 8.19 -10.99
CA ALA A 383 20.54 7.30 -9.97
C ALA A 383 19.72 7.39 -8.69
N THR A 384 19.69 6.33 -7.92
CA THR A 384 18.98 6.26 -6.63
C THR A 384 19.89 5.77 -5.53
N HIS A 385 19.62 6.24 -4.33
CA HIS A 385 20.30 5.83 -3.12
C HIS A 385 20.08 4.34 -2.84
N GLY A 386 21.15 3.64 -2.52
CA GLY A 386 21.19 2.25 -2.15
C GLY A 386 22.22 1.44 -2.94
N GLU A 387 22.78 0.43 -2.31
CA GLU A 387 23.78 -0.48 -2.88
C GLU A 387 23.16 -1.86 -3.11
N THR A 388 23.28 -2.38 -4.33
CA THR A 388 22.77 -3.72 -4.69
C THR A 388 23.63 -4.81 -4.05
N VAL A 389 22.96 -5.71 -3.35
CA VAL A 389 23.51 -6.87 -2.67
C VAL A 389 22.87 -8.13 -3.22
N LEU A 390 23.72 -9.14 -3.49
CA LEU A 390 23.28 -10.51 -3.79
C LEU A 390 23.52 -11.38 -2.58
N GLU A 391 22.48 -11.95 -2.02
CA GLU A 391 22.54 -12.76 -0.81
C GLU A 391 21.91 -14.13 -1.01
N THR A 392 22.58 -15.16 -0.59
CA THR A 392 22.01 -16.51 -0.48
C THR A 392 21.39 -16.68 0.91
N LEU A 393 20.08 -16.57 1.00
CA LEU A 393 19.33 -16.71 2.26
C LEU A 393 19.30 -18.14 2.75
N ARG A 394 19.24 -19.10 1.82
CA ARG A 394 19.27 -20.52 2.11
C ARG A 394 19.91 -21.28 0.95
N SER A 395 20.92 -22.08 1.28
CA SER A 395 21.53 -23.06 0.39
C SER A 395 21.98 -24.24 1.22
N LEU A 396 21.58 -25.43 0.84
CA LEU A 396 21.95 -26.66 1.51
C LEU A 396 22.86 -27.50 0.61
N SER A 397 23.80 -28.26 1.20
CA SER A 397 24.52 -29.27 0.46
C SER A 397 23.57 -30.38 -0.01
N GLU A 398 23.92 -31.15 -1.03
CA GLU A 398 23.08 -32.25 -1.51
C GLU A 398 22.80 -33.29 -0.44
N GLN A 399 23.77 -33.50 0.50
CA GLN A 399 23.59 -34.38 1.65
C GLN A 399 22.57 -33.83 2.64
N ASP A 400 22.64 -32.52 2.97
CA ASP A 400 21.69 -31.89 3.87
C ASP A 400 20.30 -31.80 3.25
N LYS A 401 20.20 -31.56 1.94
CA LYS A 401 18.91 -31.61 1.22
C LYS A 401 18.26 -32.96 1.37
N ALA A 402 19.02 -34.07 1.20
CA ALA A 402 18.48 -35.40 1.36
C ALA A 402 17.94 -35.65 2.78
N VAL A 403 18.66 -35.17 3.81
CA VAL A 403 18.20 -35.23 5.21
C VAL A 403 16.89 -34.44 5.41
N VAL A 404 16.85 -33.19 4.97
CA VAL A 404 15.65 -32.34 5.09
C VAL A 404 14.46 -32.94 4.34
N ILE A 405 14.65 -33.49 3.14
CA ILE A 405 13.59 -34.15 2.39
C ILE A 405 13.08 -35.40 3.14
N ALA A 406 13.97 -36.18 3.75
CA ALA A 406 13.58 -37.32 4.57
C ALA A 406 12.80 -36.91 5.82
N GLU A 407 13.21 -35.84 6.48
CA GLU A 407 12.47 -35.25 7.63
C GLU A 407 11.09 -34.75 7.22
N ILE A 408 10.96 -34.06 6.09
CA ILE A 408 9.67 -33.63 5.53
C ILE A 408 8.77 -34.83 5.27
N ALA A 409 9.30 -35.88 4.66
CA ALA A 409 8.55 -37.11 4.36
C ALA A 409 8.12 -37.87 5.63
N ALA A 410 8.89 -37.77 6.71
CA ALA A 410 8.57 -38.40 8.00
C ALA A 410 7.52 -37.64 8.83
N ARG A 411 7.14 -36.44 8.43
CA ARG A 411 6.17 -35.62 9.17
C ARG A 411 4.79 -36.30 9.17
N PRO A 412 4.07 -36.26 10.31
CA PRO A 412 2.71 -36.79 10.38
C PRO A 412 1.78 -36.08 9.38
N VAL A 413 0.89 -36.85 8.77
CA VAL A 413 -0.15 -36.29 7.91
C VAL A 413 -1.03 -35.33 8.72
N GLY A 414 -1.20 -34.10 8.24
CA GLY A 414 -1.96 -33.05 8.93
C GLY A 414 -1.17 -32.26 9.96
N ALA A 415 0.15 -32.47 10.09
CA ALA A 415 0.99 -31.60 10.92
C ALA A 415 0.88 -30.15 10.44
N ARG A 416 0.58 -29.25 11.36
CA ARG A 416 0.54 -27.81 11.06
C ARG A 416 1.95 -27.28 10.90
N ILE A 417 2.30 -26.91 9.68
CA ILE A 417 3.64 -26.42 9.37
C ILE A 417 3.55 -24.89 9.32
N PRO A 418 4.36 -24.16 10.11
CA PRO A 418 4.34 -22.71 10.08
C PRO A 418 4.83 -22.19 8.72
N ARG A 419 4.40 -20.96 8.37
CA ARG A 419 4.93 -20.26 7.19
C ARG A 419 6.43 -20.09 7.30
N GLN A 420 7.12 -20.29 6.18
CA GLN A 420 8.55 -20.05 6.15
C GLN A 420 8.84 -18.55 6.17
N ARG A 421 9.84 -18.18 6.93
CA ARG A 421 10.32 -16.82 7.11
C ARG A 421 11.84 -16.81 6.96
N LEU A 422 12.35 -15.92 6.15
CA LEU A 422 13.78 -15.73 5.94
C LEU A 422 14.09 -14.23 6.07
N THR A 423 14.96 -13.89 7.02
CA THR A 423 15.35 -12.49 7.24
C THR A 423 16.57 -12.16 6.38
N LEU A 424 16.56 -10.99 5.75
CA LEU A 424 17.71 -10.43 5.04
C LEU A 424 18.78 -10.06 6.06
N ARG A 425 20.04 -10.27 5.71
CA ARG A 425 21.17 -10.01 6.63
C ARG A 425 21.62 -8.56 6.64
N GLN A 426 21.30 -7.82 5.58
CA GLN A 426 21.67 -6.41 5.48
C GLN A 426 20.43 -5.54 5.47
N ALA A 427 20.51 -4.41 6.17
CA ALA A 427 19.45 -3.47 6.38
C ALA A 427 19.98 -2.02 6.24
N PRO A 428 19.11 -1.05 5.97
CA PRO A 428 17.69 -1.17 5.66
C PRO A 428 17.44 -1.60 4.21
N LEU A 429 16.32 -2.30 3.95
CA LEU A 429 15.87 -2.60 2.60
C LEU A 429 15.43 -1.31 1.90
N ALA A 430 16.01 -1.05 0.73
CA ALA A 430 15.67 0.13 -0.06
C ALA A 430 14.32 -0.03 -0.78
N HIS A 431 13.52 1.02 -0.77
CA HIS A 431 12.29 1.15 -1.53
C HIS A 431 12.42 2.28 -2.54
N LEU A 432 11.89 2.10 -3.74
CA LEU A 432 11.87 3.12 -4.79
C LEU A 432 10.46 3.71 -4.87
N ASP A 433 10.38 5.02 -4.99
CA ASP A 433 9.12 5.68 -5.31
C ASP A 433 8.70 5.34 -6.75
N THR A 434 7.40 5.20 -6.99
CA THR A 434 6.86 4.92 -8.32
C THR A 434 7.25 5.99 -9.33
N ASP A 435 7.32 7.25 -8.92
CA ASP A 435 7.75 8.35 -9.78
C ASP A 435 9.23 8.20 -10.20
N THR A 436 10.07 7.66 -9.31
CA THR A 436 11.47 7.35 -9.60
C THR A 436 11.61 6.18 -10.59
N LEU A 437 10.71 5.21 -10.55
CA LEU A 437 10.71 4.10 -11.51
C LEU A 437 10.42 4.55 -12.94
N VAL A 438 9.60 5.59 -13.13
CA VAL A 438 9.33 6.19 -14.44
C VAL A 438 10.61 6.80 -15.04
N LEU A 439 11.50 7.36 -14.23
CA LEU A 439 12.79 7.87 -14.67
C LEU A 439 13.71 6.78 -15.24
N GLY A 440 13.59 5.55 -14.74
CA GLY A 440 14.37 4.40 -15.19
C GLY A 440 13.85 3.71 -16.46
N GLN A 441 12.68 4.09 -17.00
CA GLN A 441 12.15 3.46 -18.22
C GLN A 441 12.70 4.12 -19.48
N ALA A 442 13.69 3.50 -20.10
CA ALA A 442 14.15 3.87 -21.44
C ALA A 442 13.03 3.58 -22.45
N GLY A 443 12.54 4.62 -23.14
CA GLY A 443 11.70 4.66 -24.34
C GLY A 443 11.17 3.38 -24.98
N GLY A 444 10.51 2.53 -24.21
CA GLY A 444 9.88 1.32 -24.72
C GLY A 444 8.60 1.10 -23.93
N SER A 445 7.50 0.96 -24.68
CA SER A 445 6.18 0.56 -24.23
C SER A 445 6.20 -0.09 -22.86
N ALA A 446 5.54 0.54 -21.89
CA ALA A 446 5.25 -0.07 -20.61
C ALA A 446 4.55 -1.42 -20.88
N THR A 447 5.33 -2.49 -20.96
CA THR A 447 4.76 -3.80 -20.76
C THR A 447 4.26 -3.77 -19.33
N SER A 448 2.94 -3.75 -19.25
CA SER A 448 2.14 -3.84 -18.06
C SER A 448 2.67 -4.92 -17.11
N ALA A 449 3.68 -4.60 -16.32
CA ALA A 449 3.95 -5.31 -15.10
C ALA A 449 2.92 -4.82 -14.09
N GLN A 450 1.69 -5.31 -14.31
CA GLN A 450 0.67 -5.55 -13.29
C GLN A 450 0.49 -4.49 -12.20
N THR A 451 -0.14 -3.39 -12.58
CA THR A 451 -1.06 -2.71 -11.70
C THR A 451 -2.42 -3.38 -11.80
N SER A 452 -2.52 -4.60 -11.33
CA SER A 452 -3.80 -5.23 -11.02
C SER A 452 -3.90 -5.39 -9.51
N SER A 453 -4.08 -4.28 -8.83
CA SER A 453 -4.74 -4.28 -7.54
C SER A 453 -5.65 -3.08 -7.50
N SER A 454 -6.91 -3.35 -7.77
CA SER A 454 -8.05 -2.47 -7.59
C SER A 454 -8.29 -2.20 -6.09
N PHE A 455 -7.33 -1.59 -5.43
CA PHE A 455 -7.50 -0.96 -4.13
C PHE A 455 -6.61 0.27 -4.11
N THR A 456 -7.17 1.38 -4.53
CA THR A 456 -6.61 2.71 -4.31
C THR A 456 -6.75 3.08 -2.84
N SER A 457 -5.93 2.44 -2.00
CA SER A 457 -5.55 3.06 -0.74
C SER A 457 -4.43 4.04 -1.04
N ARG A 458 -4.52 5.26 -0.56
CA ARG A 458 -3.52 6.34 -0.63
C ARG A 458 -2.21 5.99 0.10
N THR A 459 -1.80 4.74 0.11
CA THR A 459 -0.73 4.24 0.93
C THR A 459 0.31 3.54 0.10
N SER A 460 1.50 4.04 0.25
CA SER A 460 2.77 3.56 -0.29
C SER A 460 2.89 3.59 -1.82
N ARG A 461 3.34 4.72 -2.32
CA ARG A 461 3.89 4.87 -3.68
C ARG A 461 5.26 4.20 -3.83
N SER A 462 5.75 3.52 -2.79
CA SER A 462 7.08 2.92 -2.78
C SER A 462 7.01 1.42 -3.01
N ILE A 463 7.92 0.92 -3.84
CA ILE A 463 8.06 -0.50 -4.19
C ILE A 463 9.41 -0.97 -3.68
N SER A 464 9.44 -2.14 -3.05
CA SER A 464 10.69 -2.74 -2.57
C SER A 464 11.62 -3.08 -3.75
N THR A 465 12.92 -2.98 -3.53
CA THR A 465 13.93 -3.36 -4.52
C THR A 465 14.22 -4.86 -4.51
N LEU A 466 13.52 -5.63 -3.68
CA LEU A 466 13.79 -7.05 -3.48
C LEU A 466 13.33 -7.90 -4.65
N GLN A 467 14.28 -8.61 -5.24
CA GLN A 467 14.04 -9.67 -6.20
C GLN A 467 14.42 -11.00 -5.57
N LEU A 468 13.51 -11.95 -5.58
CA LEU A 468 13.69 -13.23 -4.95
C LEU A 468 13.62 -14.36 -5.97
N THR A 469 14.59 -15.27 -5.93
CA THR A 469 14.56 -16.51 -6.71
C THR A 469 14.60 -17.70 -5.78
N VAL A 470 13.76 -18.69 -6.06
CA VAL A 470 13.73 -19.98 -5.36
C VAL A 470 13.97 -21.07 -6.39
N ASP A 471 15.05 -21.83 -6.23
CA ASP A 471 15.50 -22.84 -7.19
C ASP A 471 15.57 -22.33 -8.64
N GLY A 472 15.98 -21.04 -8.80
CA GLY A 472 16.10 -20.37 -10.10
C GLY A 472 14.79 -19.81 -10.67
N ILE A 473 13.65 -20.00 -10.00
CA ILE A 473 12.36 -19.44 -10.38
C ILE A 473 12.18 -18.10 -9.68
N SER A 474 11.83 -17.06 -10.42
CA SER A 474 11.52 -15.74 -9.88
C SER A 474 10.18 -15.77 -9.15
N TRP A 475 10.14 -15.16 -7.96
CA TRP A 475 8.96 -15.02 -7.13
C TRP A 475 8.54 -13.56 -7.08
N GLN A 476 7.23 -13.33 -7.00
CA GLN A 476 6.65 -11.99 -6.99
C GLN A 476 6.32 -11.53 -5.58
N GLU A 477 6.69 -10.31 -5.24
CA GLU A 477 6.27 -9.66 -4.01
C GLU A 477 4.80 -9.24 -4.10
N LYS A 478 4.06 -9.47 -3.01
CA LYS A 478 2.70 -8.98 -2.82
C LYS A 478 2.55 -8.38 -1.42
N THR A 479 1.75 -7.34 -1.31
CA THR A 479 1.41 -6.72 -0.01
C THR A 479 0.57 -7.64 0.87
N SER A 480 -0.30 -8.46 0.26
CA SER A 480 -1.12 -9.47 0.93
C SER A 480 -1.12 -10.77 0.14
N LEU A 481 -1.06 -11.89 0.85
CA LEU A 481 -1.14 -13.23 0.26
C LEU A 481 -2.57 -13.79 0.20
N LEU A 482 -3.55 -13.08 0.77
CA LEU A 482 -4.94 -13.58 0.92
C LEU A 482 -5.63 -13.89 -0.42
N GLU A 483 -5.28 -13.16 -1.48
CA GLU A 483 -5.85 -13.34 -2.81
C GLU A 483 -5.03 -14.30 -3.70
N SER A 484 -4.01 -14.95 -3.13
CA SER A 484 -3.12 -15.82 -3.88
C SER A 484 -3.57 -17.27 -3.79
N GLY A 485 -3.48 -17.98 -4.92
CA GLY A 485 -3.75 -19.40 -5.00
C GLY A 485 -2.62 -20.25 -4.40
N ALA A 486 -2.90 -21.51 -4.12
CA ALA A 486 -1.97 -22.44 -3.48
C ALA A 486 -0.65 -22.67 -4.24
N ASN A 487 -0.65 -22.44 -5.55
CA ASN A 487 0.50 -22.68 -6.43
C ASN A 487 1.19 -21.37 -6.89
N ASP A 488 0.71 -20.20 -6.43
CA ASP A 488 1.29 -18.93 -6.84
C ASP A 488 2.66 -18.73 -6.17
N THR A 489 3.67 -18.45 -6.98
CA THR A 489 5.04 -18.16 -6.53
C THR A 489 5.15 -16.72 -6.02
N VAL A 490 4.59 -16.48 -4.85
CA VAL A 490 4.48 -15.15 -4.24
C VAL A 490 5.02 -15.15 -2.81
N PHE A 491 5.50 -13.98 -2.40
CA PHE A 491 5.93 -13.71 -1.04
C PHE A 491 5.49 -12.30 -0.62
N ARG A 492 5.59 -12.01 0.66
CA ARG A 492 5.48 -10.64 1.17
C ARG A 492 6.68 -10.30 2.03
N VAL A 493 6.95 -9.02 2.16
CA VAL A 493 8.01 -8.49 3.01
C VAL A 493 7.39 -7.92 4.30
N GLU A 494 8.02 -8.20 5.43
CA GLU A 494 7.72 -7.58 6.72
C GLU A 494 8.97 -6.87 7.18
N MET A 495 8.87 -5.55 7.39
CA MET A 495 9.95 -4.75 7.95
C MET A 495 9.80 -4.60 9.47
N ASP A 496 10.92 -4.58 10.17
CA ASP A 496 10.97 -4.26 11.60
C ASP A 496 11.32 -2.77 11.84
N ASP A 497 11.54 -2.43 13.11
CA ASP A 497 11.86 -1.06 13.55
C ASP A 497 13.28 -0.61 13.19
N LEU A 498 14.14 -1.51 12.82
CA LEU A 498 15.54 -1.26 12.42
C LEU A 498 15.70 -1.27 10.89
N GLY A 499 14.60 -1.48 10.16
CA GLY A 499 14.62 -1.61 8.71
C GLY A 499 15.09 -2.99 8.23
N GLU A 500 15.18 -3.99 9.14
CA GLU A 500 15.43 -5.36 8.74
C GLU A 500 14.19 -5.96 8.08
N ALA A 501 14.36 -6.51 6.91
CA ALA A 501 13.28 -7.09 6.14
C ALA A 501 13.24 -8.62 6.28
N THR A 502 12.05 -9.15 6.53
CA THR A 502 11.79 -10.59 6.57
C THR A 502 10.88 -11.00 5.44
N VAL A 503 11.34 -11.91 4.60
CA VAL A 503 10.55 -12.55 3.54
C VAL A 503 9.62 -13.59 4.17
N VAL A 504 8.33 -13.48 3.91
CA VAL A 504 7.29 -14.40 4.39
C VAL A 504 6.65 -15.09 3.20
N PHE A 505 6.78 -16.41 3.13
CA PHE A 505 6.22 -17.23 2.06
C PHE A 505 4.77 -17.64 2.34
N GLY A 506 4.10 -18.14 1.32
CA GLY A 506 2.79 -18.76 1.45
C GLY A 506 2.79 -20.00 2.35
N ASP A 507 1.61 -20.48 2.71
CA ASP A 507 1.40 -21.67 3.56
C ASP A 507 0.93 -22.90 2.76
N GLY A 508 0.82 -22.77 1.42
CA GLY A 508 0.28 -23.80 0.54
C GLY A 508 -1.24 -23.70 0.34
N VAL A 509 -1.88 -22.70 0.95
CA VAL A 509 -3.29 -22.33 0.71
C VAL A 509 -3.32 -20.93 0.09
N PHE A 510 -2.64 -19.98 0.73
CA PHE A 510 -2.47 -18.59 0.28
C PHE A 510 -1.01 -18.39 -0.14
N GLY A 511 -0.72 -18.68 -1.40
CA GLY A 511 0.63 -18.70 -1.95
C GLY A 511 1.34 -20.04 -1.76
N LEU A 512 2.22 -20.35 -2.70
CA LEU A 512 3.05 -21.56 -2.66
C LEU A 512 3.97 -21.53 -1.44
N ARG A 513 4.12 -22.67 -0.78
CA ARG A 513 5.13 -22.87 0.25
C ARG A 513 6.35 -23.51 -0.38
N PRO A 514 7.52 -22.83 -0.43
CA PRO A 514 8.72 -23.43 -0.98
C PRO A 514 9.18 -24.63 -0.11
N SER A 515 9.87 -25.58 -0.72
CA SER A 515 10.48 -26.67 0.05
C SER A 515 11.52 -26.11 1.01
N GLU A 516 11.69 -26.71 2.19
CA GLU A 516 12.74 -26.35 3.11
C GLU A 516 14.13 -26.70 2.57
N ALA A 517 14.19 -27.59 1.57
CA ALA A 517 15.40 -27.95 0.86
C ALA A 517 15.74 -27.03 -0.32
N SER A 518 14.83 -26.09 -0.69
CA SER A 518 15.03 -25.17 -1.82
C SER A 518 16.16 -24.19 -1.55
N THR A 519 16.88 -23.83 -2.60
CA THR A 519 17.85 -22.74 -2.58
C THR A 519 17.14 -21.41 -2.77
N VAL A 520 17.36 -20.45 -1.88
CA VAL A 520 16.72 -19.12 -1.92
C VAL A 520 17.82 -18.06 -2.03
N ILE A 521 17.72 -17.27 -3.11
CA ILE A 521 18.64 -16.17 -3.39
C ILE A 521 17.84 -14.88 -3.47
N ALA A 522 18.33 -13.86 -2.78
CA ALA A 522 17.78 -12.52 -2.77
C ALA A 522 18.75 -11.54 -3.43
N THR A 523 18.26 -10.71 -4.35
CA THR A 523 18.96 -9.55 -4.87
C THR A 523 18.15 -8.33 -4.46
N TYR A 524 18.76 -7.43 -3.72
CA TYR A 524 18.09 -6.24 -3.20
C TYR A 524 19.07 -5.10 -2.99
N ARG A 525 18.55 -3.90 -2.77
CA ARG A 525 19.39 -2.75 -2.46
C ARG A 525 19.32 -2.43 -0.98
N VAL A 526 20.47 -2.08 -0.43
CA VAL A 526 20.63 -1.67 0.98
C VAL A 526 20.87 -0.17 1.01
N GLY A 527 20.07 0.53 1.77
CA GLY A 527 20.07 1.98 1.86
C GLY A 527 18.64 2.51 1.81
N GLY A 528 18.49 3.81 1.60
CA GLY A 528 17.18 4.45 1.56
C GLY A 528 16.99 5.47 2.67
N GLY A 529 15.78 5.97 2.80
CA GLY A 529 15.44 6.98 3.79
C GLY A 529 16.00 8.36 3.46
N SER A 530 15.82 9.28 4.41
CA SER A 530 16.24 10.68 4.31
C SER A 530 17.75 10.88 4.27
N THR A 531 18.54 9.88 4.67
CA THR A 531 20.01 9.91 4.64
C THR A 531 20.57 10.04 3.22
N GLY A 532 19.80 9.59 2.22
CA GLY A 532 20.14 9.76 0.81
C GLY A 532 19.93 11.16 0.26
N ASN A 533 19.32 12.09 0.98
CA ASN A 533 19.11 13.47 0.53
C ASN A 533 20.40 14.29 0.67
N VAL A 534 21.36 14.02 -0.23
CA VAL A 534 22.66 14.69 -0.23
C VAL A 534 22.64 15.93 -1.10
N GLY A 535 23.49 16.90 -0.76
CA GLY A 535 23.63 18.15 -1.52
C GLY A 535 24.13 17.92 -2.95
N ALA A 536 24.02 18.96 -3.79
CA ALA A 536 24.62 18.97 -5.09
C ALA A 536 26.15 18.85 -4.97
N ASP A 537 26.76 18.28 -6.00
CA ASP A 537 28.20 18.10 -6.16
C ASP A 537 28.87 17.29 -5.00
N SER A 538 28.10 16.47 -4.27
CA SER A 538 28.59 15.65 -3.15
C SER A 538 28.97 14.22 -3.52
N LEU A 539 28.41 13.67 -4.58
CA LEU A 539 28.67 12.32 -5.07
C LEU A 539 29.82 12.35 -6.08
N VAL A 540 31.03 12.09 -5.63
CA VAL A 540 32.23 12.32 -6.42
C VAL A 540 33.14 11.10 -6.57
N LEU A 541 32.88 10.00 -5.86
CA LEU A 541 33.69 8.78 -5.90
C LEU A 541 32.98 7.72 -6.72
N ALA A 542 33.50 7.44 -7.89
CA ALA A 542 33.07 6.30 -8.67
C ALA A 542 33.64 5.01 -8.09
N GLN A 543 32.84 3.96 -8.04
CA GLN A 543 33.23 2.63 -7.58
C GLN A 543 33.07 1.61 -8.73
N PRO A 544 33.90 1.69 -9.78
CA PRO A 544 33.84 0.73 -10.88
C PRO A 544 34.31 -0.65 -10.43
N THR A 545 33.74 -1.69 -11.00
CA THR A 545 34.14 -3.09 -10.75
C THR A 545 35.52 -3.46 -11.32
N GLY A 546 36.17 -2.51 -11.99
CA GLY A 546 37.50 -2.68 -12.61
C GLY A 546 38.13 -1.35 -12.98
N PRO A 547 39.30 -1.35 -13.64
CA PRO A 547 39.94 -0.11 -14.09
C PRO A 547 39.03 0.68 -15.01
N ALA A 548 38.79 1.96 -14.68
CA ALA A 548 37.92 2.86 -15.44
C ALA A 548 38.73 4.05 -16.00
N PRO A 549 39.75 3.85 -16.88
CA PRO A 549 40.55 4.92 -17.42
C PRO A 549 39.74 5.84 -18.34
N TRP A 550 38.55 5.43 -18.75
CA TRP A 550 37.62 6.18 -19.57
C TRP A 550 36.85 7.26 -18.78
N LEU A 551 36.83 7.19 -17.46
CA LEU A 551 36.12 8.11 -16.57
C LEU A 551 37.09 9.16 -16.02
N ASN A 552 36.80 10.44 -16.24
CA ASN A 552 37.54 11.57 -15.66
C ASN A 552 37.00 11.93 -14.26
N SER A 553 35.70 12.15 -14.20
CA SER A 553 35.03 12.53 -12.96
C SER A 553 33.53 12.17 -13.03
N VAL A 554 32.95 12.08 -11.87
CA VAL A 554 31.50 11.93 -11.69
C VAL A 554 31.04 12.92 -10.63
N THR A 555 29.86 13.48 -10.82
CA THR A 555 29.20 14.34 -9.82
C THR A 555 27.69 14.29 -9.98
N ASN A 556 26.97 14.74 -8.94
CA ASN A 556 25.55 15.00 -8.99
C ASN A 556 25.31 16.52 -9.05
N PRO A 557 25.13 17.12 -10.23
CA PRO A 557 24.96 18.57 -10.36
C PRO A 557 23.72 19.11 -9.61
N LEU A 558 22.72 18.26 -9.38
CA LEU A 558 21.52 18.58 -8.61
C LEU A 558 21.55 17.85 -7.26
N PRO A 559 20.94 18.42 -6.21
CA PRO A 559 20.83 17.72 -4.94
C PRO A 559 19.98 16.44 -5.11
N ALA A 560 20.30 15.42 -4.34
CA ALA A 560 19.45 14.25 -4.25
C ALA A 560 18.22 14.56 -3.39
N THR A 561 17.05 14.20 -3.88
CA THR A 561 15.75 14.47 -3.27
C THR A 561 14.86 13.24 -3.26
N GLY A 562 13.72 13.32 -2.58
CA GLY A 562 12.72 12.26 -2.54
C GLY A 562 12.99 11.17 -1.51
N GLY A 563 14.15 11.18 -0.84
CA GLY A 563 14.45 10.27 0.25
C GLY A 563 13.58 10.59 1.47
N ARG A 564 12.85 9.59 1.95
CA ARG A 564 12.03 9.70 3.16
C ARG A 564 12.13 8.43 3.97
N ASP A 565 12.14 8.60 5.28
CA ASP A 565 12.20 7.50 6.22
C ASP A 565 10.84 6.79 6.27
N TRP A 566 10.85 5.56 6.75
CA TRP A 566 9.62 4.81 6.97
C TRP A 566 8.74 5.49 8.02
N GLU A 567 7.45 5.31 7.85
CA GLU A 567 6.43 5.89 8.73
C GLU A 567 6.59 5.43 10.17
N SER A 568 6.55 6.39 11.11
CA SER A 568 6.62 6.09 12.54
C SER A 568 5.30 5.50 13.05
N HIS A 569 5.37 4.70 14.12
CA HIS A 569 4.22 4.10 14.79
C HIS A 569 3.19 5.14 15.23
N ASP A 570 3.68 6.27 15.79
CA ASP A 570 2.81 7.33 16.31
C ASP A 570 2.11 8.10 15.21
N HIS A 571 2.78 8.27 14.06
CA HIS A 571 2.14 8.85 12.88
C HIS A 571 1.06 7.91 12.35
N ALA A 572 1.38 6.64 12.14
CA ALA A 572 0.45 5.63 11.65
C ALA A 572 -0.79 5.47 12.55
N ARG A 573 -0.61 5.43 13.89
CA ARG A 573 -1.73 5.38 14.84
C ARG A 573 -2.67 6.58 14.75
N ARG A 574 -2.12 7.76 14.45
CA ARG A 574 -2.90 9.00 14.38
C ARG A 574 -3.63 9.13 13.05
N VAL A 575 -3.00 8.74 11.94
CA VAL A 575 -3.52 8.95 10.58
C VAL A 575 -4.44 7.80 10.15
N ALA A 576 -4.12 6.56 10.48
CA ALA A 576 -4.87 5.40 10.00
C ALA A 576 -6.38 5.41 10.34
N PRO A 577 -6.83 5.86 11.54
CA PRO A 577 -8.26 5.95 11.82
C PRO A 577 -9.02 6.93 10.90
N SER A 578 -8.36 7.98 10.40
CA SER A 578 -9.00 8.90 9.45
C SER A 578 -9.18 8.27 8.06
N GLY A 579 -8.23 7.45 7.63
CA GLY A 579 -8.34 6.70 6.37
C GLY A 579 -9.49 5.69 6.35
N PHE A 580 -9.89 5.17 7.51
CA PHE A 580 -11.05 4.28 7.61
C PHE A 580 -12.38 4.97 7.28
N HIS A 581 -12.45 6.28 7.40
CA HIS A 581 -13.64 7.08 7.09
C HIS A 581 -13.70 7.55 5.63
N GLU A 582 -12.71 7.22 4.81
CA GLU A 582 -12.77 7.53 3.37
C GLU A 582 -13.80 6.61 2.69
N PRO A 583 -14.78 7.18 1.98
CA PRO A 583 -15.82 6.37 1.35
C PRO A 583 -15.21 5.56 0.18
N VAL A 584 -15.23 4.25 0.31
CA VAL A 584 -14.84 3.32 -0.77
C VAL A 584 -15.99 3.12 -1.76
N VAL A 585 -17.24 3.25 -1.28
CA VAL A 585 -18.48 3.13 -2.04
C VAL A 585 -19.27 4.42 -1.89
N ALA A 586 -19.70 4.99 -3.00
CA ALA A 586 -20.53 6.17 -3.00
C ALA A 586 -22.00 5.81 -2.77
N VAL A 587 -22.58 6.26 -1.66
CA VAL A 587 -23.97 6.03 -1.25
C VAL A 587 -24.75 7.35 -1.18
N SER A 588 -24.18 8.35 -0.50
CA SER A 588 -24.75 9.68 -0.38
C SER A 588 -24.17 10.64 -1.42
N ALA A 589 -24.81 11.79 -1.63
CA ALA A 589 -24.27 12.84 -2.49
C ALA A 589 -22.85 13.25 -2.05
N ALA A 590 -22.61 13.36 -0.75
CA ALA A 590 -21.30 13.68 -0.19
C ALA A 590 -20.25 12.61 -0.53
N ASP A 591 -20.62 11.32 -0.56
CA ASP A 591 -19.70 10.26 -0.94
C ASP A 591 -19.35 10.35 -2.42
N TYR A 592 -20.33 10.61 -3.31
CA TYR A 592 -20.05 10.82 -4.74
C TYR A 592 -19.12 12.00 -4.97
N GLN A 593 -19.31 13.10 -4.23
CA GLN A 593 -18.39 14.25 -4.27
C GLN A 593 -16.98 13.88 -3.83
N ALA A 594 -16.86 13.20 -2.69
CA ALA A 594 -15.56 12.80 -2.14
C ALA A 594 -14.84 11.77 -3.04
N VAL A 595 -15.58 10.78 -3.56
CA VAL A 595 -15.03 9.77 -4.48
C VAL A 595 -14.59 10.41 -5.78
N ALA A 596 -15.37 11.33 -6.36
CA ALA A 596 -14.97 12.03 -7.57
C ALA A 596 -13.74 12.91 -7.34
N ALA A 597 -13.70 13.68 -6.24
CA ALA A 597 -12.53 14.50 -5.90
C ALA A 597 -11.25 13.70 -5.61
N SER A 598 -11.38 12.43 -5.25
CA SER A 598 -10.25 11.52 -5.04
C SER A 598 -9.72 10.87 -6.33
N PHE A 599 -10.36 11.14 -7.48
CA PHE A 599 -9.92 10.59 -8.75
C PHE A 599 -8.55 11.17 -9.16
N VAL A 600 -7.66 10.31 -9.59
CA VAL A 600 -6.34 10.68 -10.09
C VAL A 600 -6.15 10.11 -11.51
N ASP A 601 -5.37 10.81 -12.32
CA ASP A 601 -5.01 10.34 -13.66
C ASP A 601 -4.10 9.11 -13.64
N SER A 602 -3.75 8.61 -14.80
CA SER A 602 -2.82 7.48 -14.95
C SER A 602 -1.40 7.76 -14.41
N SER A 603 -1.06 9.02 -14.17
CA SER A 603 0.21 9.48 -13.59
C SER A 603 0.13 9.68 -12.07
N GLY A 604 -1.06 9.51 -11.48
CA GLY A 604 -1.28 9.68 -10.04
C GLY A 604 -1.55 11.13 -9.62
N ASN A 605 -1.74 12.06 -10.55
CA ASN A 605 -2.03 13.45 -10.25
C ASN A 605 -3.53 13.66 -10.04
N ALA A 606 -3.89 14.53 -9.10
CA ALA A 606 -5.25 14.99 -8.95
C ALA A 606 -5.65 15.81 -10.19
N VAL A 607 -6.78 15.48 -10.79
CA VAL A 607 -7.31 16.14 -12.01
C VAL A 607 -8.65 16.80 -11.78
N ILE A 608 -9.22 16.64 -10.59
CA ILE A 608 -10.48 17.24 -10.20
C ILE A 608 -10.25 18.17 -9.02
N GLN A 609 -10.57 19.44 -9.18
CA GLN A 609 -10.52 20.44 -8.13
C GLN A 609 -11.66 20.22 -7.13
N ARG A 610 -12.86 20.07 -7.64
CA ARG A 610 -14.08 19.85 -6.84
C ARG A 610 -15.15 19.14 -7.63
N ALA A 611 -16.05 18.46 -6.93
CA ALA A 611 -17.24 17.86 -7.50
C ALA A 611 -18.46 18.23 -6.67
N ASN A 612 -19.60 18.42 -7.33
CA ASN A 612 -20.89 18.58 -6.69
C ASN A 612 -21.84 17.49 -7.18
N ALA A 613 -22.52 16.81 -6.27
CA ALA A 613 -23.42 15.70 -6.58
C ALA A 613 -24.81 15.95 -6.03
N SER A 614 -25.81 15.61 -6.82
CA SER A 614 -27.21 15.66 -6.42
C SER A 614 -27.96 14.44 -6.94
N PHE A 615 -29.04 14.05 -6.25
CA PHE A 615 -29.94 13.00 -6.71
C PHE A 615 -31.15 13.62 -7.41
N LEU A 616 -31.34 13.28 -8.66
CA LEU A 616 -32.45 13.74 -9.47
C LEU A 616 -33.36 12.57 -9.84
N TRP A 617 -34.68 12.74 -9.64
CA TRP A 617 -35.67 11.82 -10.13
C TRP A 617 -36.00 12.11 -11.59
N THR A 618 -35.63 11.24 -12.52
CA THR A 618 -35.82 11.42 -13.97
C THR A 618 -37.18 10.98 -14.48
N GLY A 619 -38.08 10.57 -13.58
CA GLY A 619 -39.39 10.04 -13.93
C GLY A 619 -39.47 8.51 -13.91
N SER A 620 -38.37 7.81 -14.02
CA SER A 620 -38.27 6.35 -14.00
C SER A 620 -37.43 5.81 -12.84
N TRP A 621 -36.30 6.47 -12.53
CA TRP A 621 -35.38 6.09 -11.45
C TRP A 621 -34.61 7.32 -10.96
N LEU A 622 -33.89 7.14 -9.85
CA LEU A 622 -32.97 8.15 -9.34
C LEU A 622 -31.66 8.09 -10.13
N THR A 623 -31.24 9.24 -10.64
CA THR A 623 -29.97 9.46 -11.29
C THR A 623 -29.10 10.35 -10.40
N VAL A 624 -27.82 10.03 -10.27
CA VAL A 624 -26.84 10.88 -9.63
C VAL A 624 -26.32 11.85 -10.67
N THR A 625 -26.66 13.12 -10.53
CA THR A 625 -26.07 14.18 -11.36
C THR A 625 -24.82 14.68 -10.66
N LEU A 626 -23.66 14.47 -11.29
CA LEU A 626 -22.34 14.85 -10.78
C LEU A 626 -21.78 15.96 -11.66
N THR A 627 -21.66 17.15 -11.10
CA THR A 627 -20.98 18.27 -11.75
C THR A 627 -19.54 18.32 -11.28
N VAL A 628 -18.59 18.34 -12.20
CA VAL A 628 -17.15 18.20 -11.92
C VAL A 628 -16.41 19.42 -12.42
N ASP A 629 -15.57 19.99 -11.57
CA ASP A 629 -14.68 21.10 -11.86
C ASP A 629 -13.26 20.53 -12.04
N PRO A 630 -12.75 20.45 -13.28
CA PRO A 630 -11.41 19.92 -13.56
C PRO A 630 -10.33 20.90 -13.10
N LEU A 631 -9.19 20.37 -12.69
CA LEU A 631 -8.00 21.14 -12.30
C LEU A 631 -7.22 21.57 -13.56
N GLY A 632 -6.83 22.83 -13.64
CA GLY A 632 -5.96 23.35 -14.70
C GLY A 632 -6.61 23.52 -16.08
N THR A 633 -7.90 23.19 -16.23
CA THR A 633 -8.65 23.31 -17.49
C THR A 633 -10.04 23.90 -17.28
N GLU A 634 -10.53 24.61 -18.31
CA GLU A 634 -11.83 25.27 -18.27
C GLU A 634 -13.02 24.36 -18.62
N GLY A 635 -12.79 23.09 -18.92
CA GLY A 635 -13.89 22.21 -19.32
C GLY A 635 -13.62 20.76 -19.14
N LEU A 636 -14.68 20.01 -18.86
CA LEU A 636 -14.62 18.57 -18.78
C LEU A 636 -14.39 17.98 -20.18
N THR A 637 -13.25 17.34 -20.40
CA THR A 637 -12.95 16.64 -21.63
C THR A 637 -13.68 15.31 -21.68
N SER A 638 -14.08 14.85 -22.87
CA SER A 638 -14.77 13.56 -23.04
C SER A 638 -13.93 12.37 -22.55
N ASP A 639 -12.60 12.47 -22.59
CA ASP A 639 -11.71 11.45 -22.10
C ASP A 639 -11.70 11.38 -20.57
N LEU A 640 -11.63 12.53 -19.89
CA LEU A 640 -11.75 12.63 -18.43
C LEU A 640 -13.13 12.18 -17.94
N GLU A 641 -14.18 12.57 -18.66
CA GLU A 641 -15.56 12.12 -18.36
C GLU A 641 -15.68 10.60 -18.41
N GLN A 642 -15.13 9.96 -19.46
CA GLN A 642 -15.14 8.51 -19.59
C GLN A 642 -14.33 7.83 -18.48
N GLN A 643 -13.12 8.28 -18.21
CA GLN A 643 -12.27 7.72 -17.15
C GLN A 643 -12.94 7.85 -15.77
N LEU A 644 -13.51 9.01 -15.49
CA LEU A 644 -14.25 9.23 -14.24
C LEU A 644 -15.50 8.36 -14.14
N ALA A 645 -16.23 8.18 -15.25
CA ALA A 645 -17.40 7.31 -15.30
C ALA A 645 -17.02 5.86 -15.02
N GLU A 646 -15.94 5.36 -15.61
CA GLU A 646 -15.40 4.01 -15.33
C GLU A 646 -15.00 3.87 -13.87
N TYR A 647 -14.31 4.85 -13.30
CA TYR A 647 -13.92 4.87 -11.91
C TYR A 647 -15.11 4.85 -10.95
N LEU A 648 -16.11 5.67 -11.19
CA LEU A 648 -17.33 5.74 -10.39
C LEU A 648 -18.22 4.49 -10.54
N ASN A 649 -18.24 3.86 -11.73
CA ASN A 649 -19.00 2.64 -11.96
C ASN A 649 -18.58 1.48 -11.05
N THR A 650 -17.33 1.43 -10.62
CA THR A 650 -16.83 0.42 -9.67
C THR A 650 -17.20 0.72 -8.22
N ARG A 651 -17.69 1.94 -7.93
CA ARG A 651 -17.93 2.45 -6.56
C ARG A 651 -19.35 2.86 -6.28
N ARG A 652 -20.19 3.00 -7.32
CA ARG A 652 -21.61 3.39 -7.17
C ARG A 652 -22.45 2.23 -6.64
N LEU A 653 -23.58 2.58 -6.04
CA LEU A 653 -24.63 1.59 -5.75
C LEU A 653 -25.27 1.06 -7.03
N ALA A 654 -25.56 -0.23 -7.05
CA ALA A 654 -26.32 -0.83 -8.14
C ALA A 654 -27.73 -0.21 -8.24
N GLY A 655 -28.17 0.09 -9.47
CA GLY A 655 -29.50 0.64 -9.74
C GLY A 655 -29.59 2.16 -9.78
N TYR A 656 -28.49 2.89 -9.60
CA TYR A 656 -28.42 4.33 -9.85
C TYR A 656 -27.63 4.59 -11.14
N ASP A 657 -28.18 5.45 -12.00
CA ASP A 657 -27.41 5.97 -13.12
C ASP A 657 -26.60 7.19 -12.67
N ILE A 658 -25.46 7.42 -13.33
CA ILE A 658 -24.60 8.56 -13.08
C ILE A 658 -24.57 9.39 -14.37
N GLU A 659 -24.87 10.67 -14.25
CA GLU A 659 -24.73 11.67 -15.30
C GLU A 659 -23.63 12.63 -14.87
N ILE A 660 -22.55 12.73 -15.66
CA ILE A 660 -21.40 13.57 -15.37
C ILE A 660 -21.47 14.79 -16.29
N SER A 661 -21.27 15.96 -15.73
CA SER A 661 -21.28 17.23 -16.47
C SER A 661 -20.17 18.15 -15.98
N GLY A 662 -19.71 19.05 -16.85
CA GLY A 662 -18.83 20.15 -16.45
C GLY A 662 -19.57 21.23 -15.68
N PRO A 663 -18.83 22.21 -15.13
CA PRO A 663 -19.42 23.32 -14.37
C PRO A 663 -20.26 24.24 -15.26
N ILE A 664 -21.24 24.90 -14.67
CA ILE A 664 -21.98 25.98 -15.31
C ILE A 664 -21.18 27.26 -15.11
N TYR A 665 -20.57 27.77 -16.18
CA TYR A 665 -19.77 28.97 -16.07
C TYR A 665 -20.65 30.23 -16.05
N VAL A 666 -20.30 31.11 -15.11
CA VAL A 666 -20.90 32.44 -14.97
C VAL A 666 -19.91 33.47 -15.54
N PRO A 667 -20.08 33.89 -16.78
CA PRO A 667 -19.24 34.92 -17.35
C PRO A 667 -19.51 36.27 -16.69
N VAL A 668 -18.43 36.99 -16.37
CA VAL A 668 -18.50 38.28 -15.64
C VAL A 668 -18.04 39.45 -16.51
N ASP A 669 -18.77 40.53 -16.49
CA ASP A 669 -18.36 41.81 -17.03
C ASP A 669 -17.84 42.72 -15.91
N LEU A 670 -16.53 42.97 -15.95
CA LEU A 670 -15.82 43.81 -14.97
C LEU A 670 -15.26 45.06 -15.63
N VAL A 671 -15.56 46.24 -15.10
CA VAL A 671 -14.99 47.52 -15.55
C VAL A 671 -14.37 48.23 -14.39
N LEU A 672 -13.03 48.42 -14.49
CA LEU A 672 -12.21 49.12 -13.50
C LEU A 672 -11.87 50.50 -14.00
N GLN A 673 -12.08 51.53 -13.17
CA GLN A 673 -11.57 52.87 -13.35
C GLN A 673 -10.42 53.08 -12.37
N VAL A 674 -9.23 53.32 -12.88
CA VAL A 674 -8.00 53.37 -12.10
C VAL A 674 -7.34 54.73 -12.19
N SER A 675 -6.99 55.32 -11.02
CA SER A 675 -6.14 56.51 -10.99
C SER A 675 -4.68 56.05 -10.87
N VAL A 676 -3.84 56.61 -11.76
CA VAL A 676 -2.42 56.25 -11.82
C VAL A 676 -1.58 57.26 -11.04
N THR A 677 -0.57 56.76 -10.31
CA THR A 677 0.36 57.59 -9.51
C THR A 677 1.20 58.51 -10.45
N ALA A 678 1.48 59.71 -10.04
CA ALA A 678 2.33 60.61 -10.79
C ALA A 678 3.73 60.00 -11.01
N GLY A 679 4.15 59.95 -12.25
CA GLY A 679 5.44 59.36 -12.67
C GLY A 679 5.35 57.91 -13.19
N SER A 680 4.16 57.28 -13.18
CA SER A 680 3.92 55.99 -13.82
C SER A 680 3.21 56.19 -15.17
N GLN A 681 3.56 55.37 -16.15
CA GLN A 681 2.90 55.42 -17.47
C GLN A 681 1.55 54.69 -17.41
N GLN A 682 0.49 55.34 -17.94
CA GLN A 682 -0.85 54.76 -17.90
C GLN A 682 -0.96 53.42 -18.65
N SER A 683 -0.31 53.35 -19.82
CA SER A 683 -0.30 52.12 -20.64
C SER A 683 0.34 50.93 -19.92
N ASP A 684 1.40 51.20 -19.16
CA ASP A 684 2.11 50.10 -18.46
C ASP A 684 1.27 49.58 -17.29
N VAL A 685 0.63 50.52 -16.55
CA VAL A 685 -0.29 50.14 -15.45
C VAL A 685 -1.53 49.38 -15.98
N GLU A 686 -2.10 49.83 -17.12
CA GLU A 686 -3.19 49.11 -17.77
C GLU A 686 -2.79 47.71 -18.19
N GLN A 687 -1.61 47.55 -18.80
CA GLN A 687 -1.10 46.26 -19.22
C GLN A 687 -0.85 45.35 -18.02
N MET A 688 -0.24 45.81 -16.95
CA MET A 688 -0.03 45.04 -15.72
C MET A 688 -1.36 44.64 -15.09
N LEU A 689 -2.37 45.54 -15.09
CA LEU A 689 -3.72 45.19 -14.62
C LEU A 689 -4.38 44.09 -15.46
N LEU A 690 -4.30 44.20 -16.78
CA LEU A 690 -4.81 43.18 -17.69
C LEU A 690 -4.11 41.82 -17.49
N GLN A 691 -2.81 41.82 -17.21
CA GLN A 691 -2.06 40.60 -16.86
C GLN A 691 -2.50 40.05 -15.50
N THR A 692 -2.54 40.89 -14.45
CA THR A 692 -2.96 40.47 -13.11
C THR A 692 -4.35 39.83 -13.11
N PHE A 693 -5.30 40.39 -13.88
CA PHE A 693 -6.66 39.87 -13.99
C PHE A 693 -6.85 38.88 -15.15
N SER A 694 -5.78 38.29 -15.68
CA SER A 694 -5.88 37.26 -16.73
C SER A 694 -6.45 35.95 -16.19
N SER A 695 -6.94 35.13 -17.11
CA SER A 695 -7.30 33.72 -16.84
C SER A 695 -6.12 32.75 -17.02
N GLY A 696 -4.95 33.23 -17.46
CA GLY A 696 -3.76 32.41 -17.69
C GLY A 696 -2.73 32.51 -16.58
N THR A 697 -1.68 31.70 -16.70
CA THR A 697 -0.52 31.79 -15.82
C THR A 697 0.36 32.98 -16.21
N LEU A 698 0.80 33.76 -15.24
CA LEU A 698 1.62 34.93 -15.42
C LEU A 698 3.09 34.56 -15.74
N PRO A 699 3.88 35.50 -16.32
CA PRO A 699 5.29 35.23 -16.64
C PRO A 699 6.17 34.84 -15.45
N ASP A 700 5.78 35.20 -14.24
CA ASP A 700 6.47 34.84 -12.99
C ASP A 700 6.07 33.45 -12.46
N GLY A 701 5.18 32.76 -13.17
CA GLY A 701 4.68 31.43 -12.79
C GLY A 701 3.53 31.43 -11.79
N SER A 702 3.03 32.60 -11.37
CA SER A 702 1.81 32.73 -10.59
C SER A 702 0.57 32.72 -11.49
N ASP A 703 -0.55 32.30 -10.95
CA ASP A 703 -1.80 32.30 -11.68
C ASP A 703 -2.44 33.68 -11.68
N GLY A 704 -3.02 34.06 -12.83
CA GLY A 704 -3.78 35.29 -12.93
C GLY A 704 -5.04 35.21 -12.06
N PHE A 705 -5.60 36.38 -11.70
CA PHE A 705 -6.73 36.45 -10.77
C PHE A 705 -7.93 35.61 -11.20
N PHE A 706 -8.23 35.56 -12.49
CA PHE A 706 -9.31 34.75 -13.03
C PHE A 706 -8.85 33.40 -13.59
N HIS A 707 -7.71 32.90 -13.13
CA HIS A 707 -7.32 31.53 -13.46
C HIS A 707 -8.39 30.53 -13.02
N PRO A 708 -8.71 29.51 -13.81
CA PRO A 708 -9.75 28.52 -13.48
C PRO A 708 -9.62 27.94 -12.09
N ASP A 709 -8.41 27.64 -11.63
CA ASP A 709 -8.17 27.02 -10.33
C ASP A 709 -8.37 27.95 -9.13
N ASN A 710 -8.53 29.26 -9.37
CA ASN A 710 -8.80 30.25 -8.31
C ASN A 710 -10.27 30.31 -7.89
N PHE A 711 -11.17 29.75 -8.69
CA PHE A 711 -12.61 29.72 -8.43
C PHE A 711 -13.14 28.30 -8.59
N THR A 712 -14.12 27.95 -7.77
CA THR A 712 -14.80 26.67 -7.83
C THR A 712 -16.29 26.85 -7.50
N PHE A 713 -17.03 25.77 -7.43
CA PHE A 713 -18.47 25.73 -7.20
C PHE A 713 -18.90 26.59 -6.01
N GLY A 714 -19.80 27.54 -6.27
CA GLY A 714 -20.40 28.37 -5.24
C GLY A 714 -19.49 29.46 -4.65
N ASP A 715 -18.29 29.64 -5.20
CA ASP A 715 -17.36 30.68 -4.76
C ASP A 715 -17.82 32.05 -5.27
N ASN A 716 -18.27 32.90 -4.38
CA ASN A 716 -18.69 34.24 -4.71
C ASN A 716 -17.49 35.15 -5.07
N LEU A 717 -17.65 35.98 -6.10
CA LEU A 717 -16.64 36.97 -6.45
C LEU A 717 -16.73 38.16 -5.51
N HIS A 718 -15.82 38.22 -4.54
CA HIS A 718 -15.77 39.27 -3.56
C HIS A 718 -15.13 40.53 -4.12
N VAL A 719 -15.83 41.66 -3.97
CA VAL A 719 -15.38 43.01 -4.35
C VAL A 719 -14.03 43.34 -3.67
N SER A 720 -13.86 42.94 -2.43
CA SER A 720 -12.59 43.15 -1.68
C SER A 720 -11.37 42.44 -2.31
N LYS A 721 -11.54 41.25 -2.88
CA LYS A 721 -10.47 40.54 -3.60
C LYS A 721 -10.06 41.29 -4.87
N ILE A 722 -11.05 41.82 -5.61
CA ILE A 722 -10.80 42.62 -6.82
C ILE A 722 -10.01 43.87 -6.46
N TYR A 723 -10.43 44.62 -5.41
CA TYR A 723 -9.68 45.79 -4.95
C TYR A 723 -8.26 45.44 -4.51
N ALA A 724 -8.10 44.38 -3.74
CA ALA A 724 -6.79 43.92 -3.28
C ALA A 724 -5.86 43.58 -4.45
N ALA A 725 -6.33 42.85 -5.43
CA ALA A 725 -5.56 42.48 -6.63
C ALA A 725 -5.21 43.73 -7.45
N ALA A 726 -6.15 44.63 -7.69
CA ALA A 726 -5.88 45.84 -8.45
C ALA A 726 -4.90 46.80 -7.74
N MET A 727 -5.00 46.96 -6.43
CA MET A 727 -4.13 47.80 -5.62
C MET A 727 -2.73 47.20 -5.41
N SER A 728 -2.53 45.92 -5.67
CA SER A 728 -1.20 45.31 -5.60
C SER A 728 -0.31 45.67 -6.82
N VAL A 729 -0.93 46.15 -7.90
CA VAL A 729 -0.20 46.55 -9.10
C VAL A 729 0.56 47.86 -8.87
N PRO A 730 1.87 47.86 -9.13
CA PRO A 730 2.69 49.07 -8.99
C PRO A 730 2.18 50.23 -9.88
N GLY A 731 2.09 51.41 -9.34
CA GLY A 731 1.64 52.60 -10.05
C GLY A 731 0.13 52.87 -9.95
N VAL A 732 -0.64 51.99 -9.32
CA VAL A 732 -2.06 52.20 -9.01
C VAL A 732 -2.19 53.09 -7.76
N GLN A 733 -2.89 54.21 -7.86
CA GLN A 733 -3.18 55.11 -6.74
C GLN A 733 -4.56 54.81 -6.10
N SER A 734 -5.58 54.59 -6.93
CA SER A 734 -6.89 54.25 -6.49
C SER A 734 -7.65 53.46 -7.59
N VAL A 735 -8.59 52.64 -7.16
CA VAL A 735 -9.43 51.82 -8.05
C VAL A 735 -10.89 52.07 -7.71
N THR A 736 -11.74 52.16 -8.73
CA THR A 736 -13.21 52.20 -8.62
C THR A 736 -13.81 51.17 -9.57
N ILE A 737 -14.64 50.29 -9.06
CA ILE A 737 -15.35 49.32 -9.88
C ILE A 737 -16.61 50.04 -10.39
N THR A 738 -16.71 50.20 -11.71
CA THR A 738 -17.85 50.86 -12.36
C THR A 738 -18.89 49.88 -12.91
N ARG A 739 -18.47 48.63 -13.17
CA ARG A 739 -19.33 47.53 -13.56
C ARG A 739 -18.85 46.25 -12.91
N LEU A 740 -19.80 45.52 -12.35
CA LEU A 740 -19.61 44.16 -11.86
C LEU A 740 -20.95 43.42 -12.00
N THR A 741 -21.09 42.71 -13.10
CA THR A 741 -22.37 42.04 -13.46
C THR A 741 -22.08 40.70 -14.12
N ARG A 742 -23.07 39.81 -14.15
CA ARG A 742 -23.03 38.67 -15.04
C ARG A 742 -23.11 39.20 -16.49
N SER A 743 -22.34 38.58 -17.40
CA SER A 743 -22.46 38.92 -18.83
C SER A 743 -23.89 38.69 -19.31
N HIS A 744 -24.34 39.52 -20.25
CA HIS A 744 -25.70 39.52 -20.76
C HIS A 744 -26.81 39.81 -19.73
N SER A 745 -26.50 40.44 -18.58
CA SER A 745 -27.52 40.90 -17.65
C SER A 745 -28.47 41.87 -18.32
N ALA A 746 -29.78 41.66 -18.12
CA ALA A 746 -30.83 42.55 -18.63
C ALA A 746 -30.83 43.94 -17.96
N GLN A 747 -30.22 44.04 -16.76
CA GLN A 747 -30.15 45.26 -15.94
C GLN A 747 -28.77 45.48 -15.32
N PRO A 748 -27.70 45.71 -16.11
CA PRO A 748 -26.33 45.71 -15.62
C PRO A 748 -26.04 46.78 -14.58
N VAL A 749 -26.69 47.97 -14.66
CA VAL A 749 -26.49 49.06 -13.70
C VAL A 749 -27.09 48.74 -12.33
N GLN A 750 -28.27 48.13 -12.33
CA GLN A 750 -28.96 47.76 -11.09
C GLN A 750 -28.24 46.59 -10.42
N GLU A 751 -27.79 45.59 -11.19
CA GLU A 751 -27.03 44.46 -10.70
C GLU A 751 -25.67 44.88 -10.15
N THR A 752 -24.94 45.77 -10.83
CA THR A 752 -23.69 46.35 -10.32
C THR A 752 -23.89 47.04 -8.97
N THR A 753 -24.96 47.85 -8.87
CA THR A 753 -25.27 48.56 -7.63
C THR A 753 -25.56 47.60 -6.50
N LEU A 754 -26.29 46.54 -6.78
CA LEU A 754 -26.58 45.49 -5.80
C LEU A 754 -25.32 44.73 -5.37
N ASN A 755 -24.48 44.27 -6.31
CA ASN A 755 -23.26 43.52 -6.06
C ASN A 755 -22.24 44.36 -5.27
N LEU A 756 -22.08 45.63 -5.59
CA LEU A 756 -21.23 46.53 -4.84
C LEU A 756 -21.76 46.80 -3.44
N ALA A 757 -23.06 46.92 -3.26
CA ALA A 757 -23.68 47.11 -1.95
C ALA A 757 -23.59 45.87 -1.06
N GLN A 758 -23.69 44.69 -1.65
CA GLN A 758 -23.52 43.40 -0.96
C GLN A 758 -22.06 43.05 -0.72
N GLY A 759 -21.11 43.59 -1.48
CA GLY A 759 -19.69 43.32 -1.42
C GLY A 759 -19.27 42.08 -2.21
N TYR A 760 -20.15 41.46 -2.98
CA TYR A 760 -19.82 40.29 -3.82
C TYR A 760 -20.83 40.08 -4.94
N LEU A 761 -20.44 39.43 -6.01
CA LEU A 761 -21.31 38.83 -7.01
C LEU A 761 -21.59 37.39 -6.61
N SER A 762 -22.86 37.04 -6.39
CA SER A 762 -23.24 35.69 -5.96
C SER A 762 -23.34 34.72 -7.12
N VAL A 763 -22.91 33.45 -6.87
CA VAL A 763 -23.02 32.31 -7.79
C VAL A 763 -23.78 31.16 -7.14
N GLY A 764 -24.39 30.31 -7.96
CA GLY A 764 -25.08 29.11 -7.52
C GLY A 764 -24.12 27.98 -7.12
N ALA A 765 -24.69 26.93 -6.53
CA ALA A 765 -23.90 25.78 -6.04
C ALA A 765 -23.20 24.96 -7.15
N ASP A 766 -23.71 25.06 -8.40
CA ASP A 766 -23.16 24.37 -9.57
C ASP A 766 -22.49 25.35 -10.55
N GLU A 767 -22.37 26.60 -10.15
CA GLU A 767 -21.83 27.67 -10.96
C GLU A 767 -20.39 28.00 -10.55
N VAL A 768 -19.55 28.30 -11.56
CA VAL A 768 -18.15 28.74 -11.39
C VAL A 768 -17.96 30.06 -12.14
N ILE A 769 -17.26 31.00 -11.52
CA ILE A 769 -16.96 32.29 -12.13
C ILE A 769 -15.97 32.11 -13.27
N ARG A 770 -16.21 32.84 -14.37
CA ARG A 770 -15.32 32.87 -15.52
C ARG A 770 -15.16 34.30 -16.06
N LEU A 771 -13.92 34.65 -16.39
CA LEU A 771 -13.62 35.89 -17.10
C LEU A 771 -12.32 35.66 -17.90
N ASP A 772 -12.46 35.37 -19.21
CA ASP A 772 -11.31 35.11 -20.09
C ASP A 772 -10.75 36.39 -20.70
N ASN A 773 -11.60 37.40 -20.83
CA ASN A 773 -11.25 38.66 -21.54
C ASN A 773 -10.73 38.42 -22.96
N ASP A 774 -11.21 37.37 -23.64
CA ASP A 774 -10.85 37.08 -25.01
C ASP A 774 -11.77 37.86 -25.95
N ARG A 775 -11.16 38.61 -26.88
CA ARG A 775 -11.91 39.40 -27.89
C ARG A 775 -12.66 38.54 -28.88
N ASN A 776 -12.24 37.31 -29.07
CA ASN A 776 -12.93 36.37 -29.97
C ASN A 776 -14.13 35.69 -29.30
N PHE A 777 -14.10 35.60 -27.97
CA PHE A 777 -15.12 34.93 -27.17
C PHE A 777 -15.62 35.83 -26.02
N PRO A 778 -16.21 37.00 -26.33
CA PRO A 778 -16.67 37.96 -25.32
C PRO A 778 -17.77 37.40 -24.42
N GLU A 779 -18.42 36.32 -24.83
CA GLU A 779 -19.40 35.59 -24.05
C GLU A 779 -18.81 34.93 -22.79
N ASN A 780 -17.51 34.75 -22.74
CA ASN A 780 -16.80 34.18 -21.57
C ASN A 780 -16.44 35.24 -20.52
N GLY A 781 -16.93 36.46 -20.67
CA GLY A 781 -16.66 37.54 -19.74
C GLY A 781 -15.65 38.55 -20.28
N THR A 782 -15.83 39.80 -19.87
CA THR A 782 -15.00 40.92 -20.35
C THR A 782 -14.42 41.74 -19.21
N LEU A 783 -13.15 42.17 -19.40
CA LEU A 783 -12.45 43.11 -18.53
C LEU A 783 -12.15 44.39 -19.29
N ALA A 784 -12.62 45.51 -18.81
CA ALA A 784 -12.23 46.80 -19.32
C ALA A 784 -11.55 47.60 -18.20
N VAL A 785 -10.38 48.12 -18.50
CA VAL A 785 -9.63 49.03 -17.62
C VAL A 785 -9.61 50.40 -18.25
N THR A 786 -10.03 51.43 -17.50
CA THR A 786 -9.92 52.83 -17.89
C THR A 786 -9.04 53.54 -16.90
N SER A 787 -7.94 54.07 -17.39
CA SER A 787 -7.01 54.81 -16.56
C SER A 787 -7.28 56.31 -16.60
N SER A 788 -7.12 56.96 -15.48
CA SER A 788 -7.13 58.41 -15.34
C SER A 788 -5.98 58.83 -14.40
N GLY A 789 -5.17 59.79 -14.82
CA GLY A 789 -4.07 60.28 -13.98
C GLY A 789 -3.35 61.43 -14.60
N ALA A 790 -2.64 62.16 -13.81
CA ALA A 790 -1.85 63.30 -14.24
C ALA A 790 -0.71 62.85 -15.19
N GLN A 791 -0.88 63.10 -16.49
CA GLN A 791 0.32 63.28 -17.33
C GLN A 791 1.05 64.52 -16.76
N ALA A 792 2.25 64.32 -16.22
CA ALA A 792 3.13 65.41 -15.85
C ALA A 792 3.84 65.87 -17.10
#